data_6687ab6d7492b05cb6ac580e18e33be6
#
_entry.id   6687ab6d7492b05cb6ac580e18e33be6
#
_cell.length_a   1.000
_cell.length_b   1.000
_cell.length_c   1.000
_cell.angle_alpha   90.00
_cell.angle_beta   90.00
_cell.angle_gamma   90.00
#
_symmetry.space_group_name_H-M   'P 1'
#
loop_
_entity.id
_entity.type
_entity.pdbx_description
1 polymer ?
#
loop_
_entity_poly.entity_id
_entity_poly.type
_entity_poly.pdbx_seq_one_letter_code
_entity_poly.pdbx_strand_id
1 'polypeptide(L)'
;MKENSYNNNMSDLDEEKVNYQEILFKYIIHWPWFVASVLACLVGAWMYLHFQTPVYQVSASIMIKDDKKSGSGNAADIESLGLGGMITSAQSIDNEIEVLRSKTILKEVINNLELYITYYDEDEFPKKELYKTSPVVVNLTAQEADNLSDVAFVNMKLAPEGGLDVNLRVGVYDYNKHFDKLPAVLPTDAGTFGFTLRDSLSNGRVEGQNTIRNISAIVSQPFVVAKGYQGVLNIAPTSKTTSVAVVSLMNTNIQRGQDFINKLMEMYNRNTNNDKNEVAEKTKEFINERIKIIDEELGSTEDKLEAFKRNAGLTNIGSDAQLAVEGNAEYERKRVENGTQINLIRDLTKYINNPSNEYEVLPANIGLSDNGLTTQIDRYNELIFERKRLLRTSTENNPMIVNLDTSIRAMKANVQAAIDGTLQGLLIVKADLDREASRFSRRISDAPGQERQYVSIARQQEIKAGLYLMLLQKREENAITLAATANNAKIIDEPVAEGGPVSPKPKMIYMIALVVGVGLPVGVIFLLGLTKFKIEGRGDVEKLTSLPIVGDVPLTDEKTGSIAVFENQNTLMSETFRNVRTNLQFILENGQKVILVTSTVSGEGKSFISSNLAISLSLLGKRVVIVGLDIRKPGLNKVFNIPRKEQGITQYLSNPEKNLMDFVQPSDVSKNLYILPGGTVPPNPTELLARDGLDKAIETLKKNFDYVILDTAPAGMVTDTLLVGRVADLSVYVCRADYSRKAEFTLINELAADNKLPNICTVINGLDLQKKKYGYYYGYGKYGKYYGYGKRYGYGYGYGERKVKEG
;
A
#
# COMPACT_ATOMS: atom_id res chain seq x y z
N MET A 1 -11.03 -39.95 52.68
CA MET A 1 -11.80 -39.84 51.44
C MET A 1 -12.86 -38.78 51.58
N LYS A 2 -12.51 -37.51 51.42
CA LYS A 2 -13.37 -36.34 51.20
C LYS A 2 -12.48 -35.12 50.95
N GLU A 3 -11.74 -35.20 49.89
CA GLU A 3 -11.05 -34.11 49.21
C GLU A 3 -11.36 -34.25 47.72
N ASN A 4 -11.71 -33.20 47.07
CA ASN A 4 -12.10 -33.03 45.66
C ASN A 4 -13.59 -32.76 45.39
N SER A 5 -14.06 -31.56 45.80
CA SER A 5 -15.24 -30.96 45.16
C SER A 5 -15.24 -29.41 45.21
N TYR A 6 -14.07 -28.78 45.25
CA TYR A 6 -13.96 -27.31 45.27
C TYR A 6 -13.24 -26.70 44.05
N ASN A 7 -13.08 -27.44 42.96
CA ASN A 7 -12.30 -26.90 41.80
C ASN A 7 -13.05 -26.96 40.47
N ASN A 8 -14.38 -26.82 40.43
CA ASN A 8 -15.14 -26.83 39.15
C ASN A 8 -16.13 -25.69 38.97
N ASN A 9 -15.99 -24.57 39.70
CA ASN A 9 -16.89 -23.40 39.50
C ASN A 9 -16.15 -22.12 39.05
N MET A 10 -15.00 -22.23 38.41
CA MET A 10 -14.28 -21.08 37.88
C MET A 10 -14.20 -21.06 36.35
N SER A 11 -14.96 -21.91 35.67
CA SER A 11 -14.99 -21.96 34.19
C SER A 11 -16.32 -21.53 33.54
N ASP A 12 -17.31 -21.11 34.32
CA ASP A 12 -18.53 -20.45 33.82
C ASP A 12 -18.49 -18.96 34.04
N LEU A 13 -17.44 -18.31 33.59
CA LEU A 13 -17.54 -16.93 33.10
C LEU A 13 -18.37 -17.01 31.83
N ASP A 14 -19.67 -16.83 31.98
CA ASP A 14 -20.63 -16.66 30.90
C ASP A 14 -19.97 -15.85 29.79
N GLU A 15 -19.85 -16.48 28.61
CA GLU A 15 -19.57 -15.74 27.37
C GLU A 15 -20.56 -14.58 27.37
N GLU A 16 -20.05 -13.35 27.56
CA GLU A 16 -20.85 -12.13 27.44
C GLU A 16 -21.58 -12.21 26.09
N LYS A 17 -22.84 -12.59 26.11
CA LYS A 17 -23.70 -12.47 24.92
C LYS A 17 -23.74 -11.01 24.57
N VAL A 18 -22.80 -10.61 23.69
CA VAL A 18 -22.71 -9.27 23.15
C VAL A 18 -24.09 -8.91 22.61
N ASN A 19 -24.77 -7.99 23.27
CA ASN A 19 -26.09 -7.56 22.87
C ASN A 19 -25.94 -6.65 21.64
N TYR A 20 -25.88 -7.27 20.45
CA TYR A 20 -25.70 -6.55 19.18
C TYR A 20 -26.77 -5.45 18.98
N GLN A 21 -27.95 -5.61 19.53
CA GLN A 21 -29.01 -4.59 19.46
C GLN A 21 -28.63 -3.34 20.23
N GLU A 22 -28.06 -3.46 21.41
CA GLU A 22 -27.62 -2.34 22.26
C GLU A 22 -26.49 -1.56 21.61
N ILE A 23 -25.54 -2.28 21.00
CA ILE A 23 -24.43 -1.69 20.23
C ILE A 23 -24.99 -0.93 19.02
N LEU A 24 -25.90 -1.54 18.28
CA LEU A 24 -26.48 -0.94 17.08
C LEU A 24 -27.26 0.35 17.39
N PHE A 25 -28.08 0.32 18.45
CA PHE A 25 -28.83 1.50 18.90
C PHE A 25 -27.94 2.68 19.34
N LYS A 26 -26.76 2.39 19.91
CA LYS A 26 -25.77 3.41 20.29
C LYS A 26 -25.29 4.22 19.08
N TYR A 27 -25.13 3.56 17.91
CA TYR A 27 -24.71 4.23 16.67
C TYR A 27 -25.90 4.88 15.96
N ILE A 28 -27.08 4.24 15.93
CA ILE A 28 -28.28 4.77 15.25
C ILE A 28 -28.71 6.11 15.86
N ILE A 29 -28.57 6.29 17.15
CA ILE A 29 -28.93 7.56 17.82
C ILE A 29 -28.11 8.74 17.30
N HIS A 30 -26.91 8.47 16.80
CA HIS A 30 -26.00 9.46 16.25
C HIS A 30 -26.03 9.54 14.72
N TRP A 31 -27.08 9.02 14.05
CA TRP A 31 -27.21 9.00 12.61
C TRP A 31 -26.98 10.35 11.91
N PRO A 32 -27.34 11.54 12.48
CA PRO A 32 -27.08 12.82 11.83
C PRO A 32 -25.56 13.08 11.65
N TRP A 33 -24.72 12.59 12.58
CA TRP A 33 -23.27 12.70 12.48
C TRP A 33 -22.70 11.81 11.37
N PHE A 34 -23.32 10.64 11.16
CA PHE A 34 -22.95 9.77 10.03
C PHE A 34 -23.28 10.44 8.69
N VAL A 35 -24.47 11.01 8.56
CA VAL A 35 -24.86 11.73 7.34
C VAL A 35 -23.94 12.93 7.10
N ALA A 36 -23.67 13.73 8.12
CA ALA A 36 -22.78 14.89 8.00
C ALA A 36 -21.35 14.48 7.61
N SER A 37 -20.80 13.43 8.25
CA SER A 37 -19.47 12.89 7.94
C SER A 37 -19.39 12.35 6.52
N VAL A 38 -20.36 11.54 6.10
CA VAL A 38 -20.41 10.98 4.74
C VAL A 38 -20.52 12.09 3.69
N LEU A 39 -21.40 13.08 3.94
CA LEU A 39 -21.51 14.24 3.03
C LEU A 39 -20.20 15.01 2.94
N ALA A 40 -19.55 15.29 4.07
CA ALA A 40 -18.26 15.98 4.08
C ALA A 40 -17.19 15.20 3.32
N CYS A 41 -17.10 13.88 3.52
CA CYS A 41 -16.16 13.01 2.80
C CYS A 41 -16.48 12.94 1.30
N LEU A 42 -17.75 12.88 0.90
CA LEU A 42 -18.15 12.87 -0.50
C LEU A 42 -17.87 14.21 -1.19
N VAL A 43 -18.11 15.33 -0.52
CA VAL A 43 -17.72 16.67 -1.01
C VAL A 43 -16.20 16.78 -1.16
N GLY A 44 -15.44 16.28 -0.17
CA GLY A 44 -13.99 16.21 -0.26
C GLY A 44 -13.50 15.34 -1.42
N ALA A 45 -14.11 14.19 -1.65
CA ALA A 45 -13.81 13.30 -2.77
C ALA A 45 -14.16 13.95 -4.12
N TRP A 46 -15.32 14.63 -4.20
CA TRP A 46 -15.72 15.38 -5.39
C TRP A 46 -14.72 16.52 -5.67
N MET A 47 -14.34 17.26 -4.65
CA MET A 47 -13.36 18.34 -4.77
C MET A 47 -12.00 17.79 -5.22
N TYR A 48 -11.53 16.71 -4.60
CA TYR A 48 -10.30 16.04 -5.02
C TYR A 48 -10.34 15.61 -6.49
N LEU A 49 -11.43 14.95 -6.93
CA LEU A 49 -11.61 14.52 -8.31
C LEU A 49 -11.67 15.69 -9.31
N HIS A 50 -12.26 16.81 -8.90
CA HIS A 50 -12.37 18.00 -9.72
C HIS A 50 -11.01 18.67 -10.00
N PHE A 51 -10.08 18.56 -9.05
CA PHE A 51 -8.73 19.16 -9.15
C PHE A 51 -7.67 18.22 -9.71
N GLN A 52 -7.99 16.95 -9.98
CA GLN A 52 -7.04 16.00 -10.56
C GLN A 52 -7.12 15.98 -12.09
N THR A 53 -5.94 16.00 -12.73
CA THR A 53 -5.85 15.82 -14.17
C THR A 53 -6.11 14.36 -14.54
N PRO A 54 -6.99 14.09 -15.53
CA PRO A 54 -7.25 12.74 -15.98
C PRO A 54 -6.02 12.14 -16.68
N VAL A 55 -5.69 10.90 -16.35
CA VAL A 55 -4.62 10.13 -16.98
C VAL A 55 -5.24 9.02 -17.80
N TYR A 56 -4.83 8.92 -19.06
CA TYR A 56 -5.30 7.93 -20.01
C TYR A 56 -4.23 6.87 -20.25
N GLN A 57 -4.64 5.66 -20.48
CA GLN A 57 -3.75 4.59 -20.96
C GLN A 57 -3.87 4.50 -22.46
N VAL A 58 -2.77 4.78 -23.16
CA VAL A 58 -2.65 4.59 -24.59
C VAL A 58 -1.95 3.27 -24.84
N SER A 59 -2.55 2.37 -25.60
CA SER A 59 -2.00 1.04 -25.89
C SER A 59 -1.95 0.78 -27.38
N ALA A 60 -0.94 0.00 -27.81
CA ALA A 60 -0.76 -0.48 -29.16
C ALA A 60 -0.30 -1.93 -29.12
N SER A 61 -0.75 -2.73 -30.07
CA SER A 61 -0.25 -4.10 -30.28
C SER A 61 0.84 -4.09 -31.35
N ILE A 62 1.98 -4.67 -31.03
CA ILE A 62 3.13 -4.77 -31.93
C ILE A 62 3.49 -6.22 -32.14
N MET A 63 3.89 -6.55 -33.36
CA MET A 63 4.51 -7.84 -33.68
C MET A 63 6.01 -7.65 -33.87
N ILE A 64 6.80 -8.36 -33.10
CA ILE A 64 8.27 -8.38 -33.22
C ILE A 64 8.64 -9.63 -34.03
N LYS A 65 9.25 -9.44 -35.21
CA LYS A 65 9.71 -10.56 -36.02
C LYS A 65 10.95 -11.17 -35.38
N ASP A 66 10.96 -12.48 -35.31
CA ASP A 66 12.15 -13.26 -34.92
C ASP A 66 12.94 -13.61 -36.18
N ASP A 67 14.04 -12.90 -36.41
CA ASP A 67 14.88 -13.10 -37.63
C ASP A 67 15.62 -14.46 -37.68
N LYS A 68 15.64 -15.20 -36.57
CA LYS A 68 16.31 -16.50 -36.50
C LYS A 68 15.61 -17.61 -37.29
N LYS A 69 14.39 -17.40 -37.75
CA LYS A 69 13.62 -18.35 -38.56
C LYS A 69 13.80 -18.16 -40.10
N SER A 70 14.40 -17.07 -40.56
CA SER A 70 14.41 -16.72 -41.97
C SER A 70 15.69 -17.04 -42.71
N GLY A 71 16.73 -17.51 -42.09
CA GLY A 71 18.01 -17.71 -42.72
C GLY A 71 18.68 -19.00 -42.31
N SER A 72 18.37 -20.10 -42.94
CA SER A 72 19.33 -21.17 -43.24
C SER A 72 18.61 -22.47 -43.65
N GLY A 73 18.89 -22.98 -44.83
CA GLY A 73 18.36 -24.24 -45.37
C GLY A 73 18.80 -25.53 -44.65
N ASN A 74 19.41 -25.45 -43.49
CA ASN A 74 19.87 -26.64 -42.73
C ASN A 74 19.22 -26.74 -41.35
N ALA A 75 18.21 -25.89 -40.99
CA ALA A 75 17.51 -26.01 -39.73
C ALA A 75 16.55 -27.20 -39.68
N ALA A 76 16.16 -27.75 -40.81
CA ALA A 76 15.27 -28.91 -40.91
C ALA A 76 15.86 -30.20 -40.33
N ASP A 77 17.21 -30.35 -40.36
CA ASP A 77 17.88 -31.57 -39.86
C ASP A 77 18.04 -31.58 -38.32
N ILE A 78 17.97 -30.39 -37.65
CA ILE A 78 18.08 -30.28 -36.18
C ILE A 78 16.72 -30.38 -35.53
N GLU A 79 15.63 -29.98 -36.21
CA GLU A 79 14.26 -30.10 -35.75
C GLU A 79 13.80 -31.57 -35.65
N SER A 80 14.41 -32.46 -36.42
CA SER A 80 14.16 -33.91 -36.37
C SER A 80 14.67 -34.58 -35.09
N LEU A 81 15.50 -33.92 -34.29
CA LEU A 81 16.05 -34.42 -33.02
C LEU A 81 15.29 -33.94 -31.76
N GLY A 82 14.20 -33.21 -31.91
CA GLY A 82 13.22 -32.98 -30.85
C GLY A 82 13.64 -32.14 -29.64
N LEU A 83 14.82 -31.47 -29.67
CA LEU A 83 15.36 -30.80 -28.47
C LEU A 83 15.54 -29.28 -28.58
N GLY A 84 15.23 -28.64 -29.71
CA GLY A 84 15.59 -27.22 -29.95
C GLY A 84 14.46 -26.20 -29.84
N GLY A 85 13.19 -26.58 -29.82
CA GLY A 85 12.09 -25.69 -30.17
C GLY A 85 11.48 -24.86 -29.04
N MET A 86 11.67 -25.19 -27.77
CA MET A 86 10.91 -24.60 -26.69
C MET A 86 11.59 -23.52 -25.83
N ILE A 87 12.92 -23.41 -25.92
CA ILE A 87 13.66 -22.53 -24.98
C ILE A 87 14.12 -21.22 -25.65
N THR A 88 14.13 -21.12 -26.98
CA THR A 88 14.76 -19.99 -27.68
C THR A 88 13.83 -18.84 -28.07
N SER A 89 12.52 -19.05 -28.16
CA SER A 89 11.63 -17.99 -28.65
C SER A 89 11.23 -16.98 -27.56
N ALA A 90 11.10 -17.40 -26.31
CA ALA A 90 10.75 -16.50 -25.21
C ALA A 90 11.91 -15.58 -24.81
N GLN A 91 13.14 -16.07 -24.87
CA GLN A 91 14.34 -15.27 -24.57
C GLN A 91 14.62 -14.18 -25.63
N SER A 92 14.20 -14.39 -26.87
CA SER A 92 14.35 -13.42 -27.95
C SER A 92 13.41 -12.21 -27.76
N ILE A 93 12.14 -12.42 -27.45
CA ILE A 93 11.17 -11.33 -27.29
C ILE A 93 11.46 -10.49 -26.05
N ASP A 94 11.83 -11.13 -24.94
CA ASP A 94 12.15 -10.41 -23.70
C ASP A 94 13.36 -9.48 -23.89
N ASN A 95 14.36 -9.90 -24.66
CA ASN A 95 15.50 -9.06 -25.01
C ASN A 95 15.08 -7.85 -25.87
N GLU A 96 14.21 -8.05 -26.85
CA GLU A 96 13.72 -6.95 -27.69
C GLU A 96 12.85 -5.97 -26.92
N ILE A 97 12.08 -6.46 -25.94
CA ILE A 97 11.34 -5.61 -25.01
C ILE A 97 12.28 -4.75 -24.17
N GLU A 98 13.37 -5.31 -23.67
CA GLU A 98 14.37 -4.54 -22.92
C GLU A 98 15.08 -3.50 -23.80
N VAL A 99 15.33 -3.82 -25.07
CA VAL A 99 15.85 -2.86 -26.05
C VAL A 99 14.87 -1.71 -26.26
N LEU A 100 13.59 -1.99 -26.45
CA LEU A 100 12.53 -0.98 -26.58
C LEU A 100 12.40 -0.09 -25.33
N ARG A 101 12.69 -0.62 -24.15
CA ARG A 101 12.68 0.11 -22.87
C ARG A 101 13.99 0.82 -22.56
N SER A 102 14.98 0.70 -23.44
CA SER A 102 16.30 1.29 -23.22
C SER A 102 16.22 2.83 -23.18
N LYS A 103 16.95 3.42 -22.25
CA LYS A 103 17.00 4.90 -22.10
C LYS A 103 17.51 5.58 -23.36
N THR A 104 18.35 4.91 -24.14
CA THR A 104 18.90 5.43 -25.38
C THR A 104 17.80 5.67 -26.41
N ILE A 105 16.99 4.64 -26.69
CA ILE A 105 15.87 4.76 -27.62
C ILE A 105 14.83 5.77 -27.10
N LEU A 106 14.50 5.69 -25.80
CA LEU A 106 13.55 6.63 -25.19
C LEU A 106 14.05 8.08 -25.31
N LYS A 107 15.35 8.33 -25.11
CA LYS A 107 15.93 9.67 -25.29
C LYS A 107 15.86 10.11 -26.76
N GLU A 108 16.11 9.23 -27.71
CA GLU A 108 15.97 9.55 -29.13
C GLU A 108 14.52 9.94 -29.48
N VAL A 109 13.54 9.21 -28.94
CA VAL A 109 12.11 9.52 -29.10
C VAL A 109 11.79 10.91 -28.53
N ILE A 110 12.26 11.17 -27.31
CA ILE A 110 12.04 12.43 -26.62
C ILE A 110 12.66 13.59 -27.36
N ASN A 111 13.88 13.41 -27.88
CA ASN A 111 14.56 14.44 -28.67
C ASN A 111 13.82 14.70 -29.98
N ASN A 112 13.36 13.64 -30.68
CA ASN A 112 12.65 13.81 -31.94
C ASN A 112 11.27 14.44 -31.82
N LEU A 113 10.58 14.21 -30.72
CA LEU A 113 9.27 14.78 -30.44
C LEU A 113 9.33 16.02 -29.56
N GLU A 114 10.51 16.48 -29.17
CA GLU A 114 10.75 17.61 -28.27
C GLU A 114 9.97 17.51 -26.95
N LEU A 115 9.81 16.26 -26.43
CA LEU A 115 9.02 16.01 -25.21
C LEU A 115 9.69 16.51 -23.93
N TYR A 116 10.91 16.99 -24.03
CA TYR A 116 11.62 17.66 -22.94
C TYR A 116 11.07 19.06 -22.65
N ILE A 117 10.17 19.58 -23.52
CA ILE A 117 9.42 20.82 -23.32
C ILE A 117 7.95 20.44 -23.16
N THR A 118 7.37 20.77 -22.01
CA THR A 118 5.95 20.50 -21.71
C THR A 118 5.23 21.84 -21.49
N TYR A 119 4.13 22.08 -22.20
CA TYR A 119 3.34 23.31 -22.14
C TYR A 119 2.07 23.11 -21.35
N TYR A 120 1.70 24.11 -20.52
CA TYR A 120 0.47 24.13 -19.74
C TYR A 120 -0.28 25.44 -19.96
N ASP A 121 -1.60 25.37 -19.98
CA ASP A 121 -2.49 26.51 -19.90
C ASP A 121 -2.62 26.94 -18.42
N GLU A 122 -2.22 28.15 -18.10
CA GLU A 122 -2.31 28.72 -16.75
C GLU A 122 -3.69 29.32 -16.47
N ASP A 123 -4.50 29.56 -17.48
CA ASP A 123 -5.83 30.16 -17.36
C ASP A 123 -6.90 29.08 -17.05
N GLU A 124 -6.60 27.82 -17.27
CA GLU A 124 -7.47 26.69 -16.91
C GLU A 124 -7.06 26.04 -15.57
N PHE A 125 -8.04 25.71 -14.78
CA PHE A 125 -7.81 24.98 -13.55
C PHE A 125 -8.65 23.69 -13.51
N PRO A 126 -8.06 22.49 -13.36
CA PRO A 126 -6.61 22.21 -13.23
C PRO A 126 -5.85 22.52 -14.52
N LYS A 127 -4.57 22.86 -14.39
CA LYS A 127 -3.70 23.18 -15.52
C LYS A 127 -3.73 22.09 -16.57
N LYS A 128 -4.10 22.47 -17.81
CA LYS A 128 -4.22 21.53 -18.91
C LYS A 128 -2.95 21.52 -19.75
N GLU A 129 -2.44 20.33 -20.05
CA GLU A 129 -1.30 20.18 -20.95
C GLU A 129 -1.70 20.50 -22.41
N LEU A 130 -0.98 21.43 -23.01
CA LEU A 130 -1.26 21.92 -24.36
C LEU A 130 -0.57 21.09 -25.48
N TYR A 131 0.50 20.36 -25.16
CA TYR A 131 1.30 19.57 -26.13
C TYR A 131 1.48 20.31 -27.47
N LYS A 132 0.91 19.80 -28.58
CA LYS A 132 0.97 20.42 -29.92
C LYS A 132 -0.02 21.57 -30.13
N THR A 133 -0.87 21.91 -29.16
CA THR A 133 -1.85 23.00 -29.25
C THR A 133 -1.37 24.30 -28.62
N SER A 134 -0.16 24.34 -28.07
CA SER A 134 0.41 25.57 -27.56
C SER A 134 0.59 26.62 -28.68
N PRO A 135 0.09 27.84 -28.51
CA PRO A 135 0.23 28.89 -29.50
C PRO A 135 1.67 29.41 -29.63
N VAL A 136 2.48 29.32 -28.57
CA VAL A 136 3.89 29.68 -28.58
C VAL A 136 4.74 28.43 -28.44
N VAL A 137 5.75 28.33 -29.28
CA VAL A 137 6.74 27.23 -29.24
C VAL A 137 8.05 27.79 -28.70
N VAL A 138 8.59 27.12 -27.69
CA VAL A 138 9.91 27.35 -27.15
C VAL A 138 10.90 26.52 -27.93
N ASN A 139 11.85 27.11 -28.58
CA ASN A 139 12.89 26.40 -29.32
C ASN A 139 14.19 26.41 -28.48
N LEU A 140 14.58 25.23 -28.06
CA LEU A 140 15.85 24.92 -27.40
C LEU A 140 16.33 23.61 -27.94
N THR A 141 17.57 23.52 -28.37
CA THR A 141 18.08 22.24 -28.89
C THR A 141 18.17 21.18 -27.78
N ALA A 142 18.01 19.91 -28.15
CA ALA A 142 18.15 18.81 -27.18
C ALA A 142 19.53 18.81 -26.50
N GLN A 143 20.56 19.27 -27.18
CA GLN A 143 21.92 19.37 -26.67
C GLN A 143 22.07 20.49 -25.63
N GLU A 144 21.43 21.64 -25.84
CA GLU A 144 21.38 22.73 -24.86
C GLU A 144 20.50 22.31 -23.66
N ALA A 145 19.38 21.62 -23.90
CA ALA A 145 18.52 21.09 -22.83
C ALA A 145 19.23 20.02 -21.95
N ASP A 146 20.12 19.21 -22.52
CA ASP A 146 20.95 18.27 -21.76
C ASP A 146 21.96 18.98 -20.85
N ASN A 147 22.41 20.16 -21.24
CA ASN A 147 23.37 20.96 -20.48
C ASN A 147 22.74 21.87 -19.41
N LEU A 148 21.41 21.90 -19.31
CA LEU A 148 20.74 22.65 -18.25
C LEU A 148 21.16 22.16 -16.87
N SER A 149 21.52 23.08 -16.00
CA SER A 149 21.87 22.76 -14.61
C SER A 149 20.66 22.37 -13.77
N ASP A 150 19.48 22.85 -14.14
CA ASP A 150 18.20 22.60 -13.45
C ASP A 150 17.05 22.71 -14.46
N VAL A 151 15.83 22.38 -14.01
CA VAL A 151 14.61 22.53 -14.81
C VAL A 151 14.39 24.02 -15.10
N ALA A 152 14.13 24.36 -16.37
CA ALA A 152 13.78 25.72 -16.74
C ALA A 152 12.25 25.91 -16.78
N PHE A 153 11.77 26.89 -16.04
CA PHE A 153 10.37 27.29 -16.02
C PHE A 153 10.21 28.56 -16.86
N VAL A 154 9.41 28.51 -17.90
CA VAL A 154 9.17 29.59 -18.83
C VAL A 154 7.72 30.02 -18.75
N ASN A 155 7.41 31.10 -18.09
CA ASN A 155 6.08 31.67 -18.07
C ASN A 155 5.96 32.70 -19.20
N MET A 156 4.99 32.51 -20.06
CA MET A 156 4.76 33.29 -21.25
C MET A 156 3.37 33.92 -21.22
N LYS A 157 3.29 35.20 -21.46
CA LYS A 157 2.02 35.92 -21.59
C LYS A 157 1.92 36.49 -22.98
N LEU A 158 1.07 35.93 -23.79
CA LEU A 158 0.83 36.36 -25.16
C LEU A 158 -0.21 37.48 -25.16
N ALA A 159 0.21 38.67 -25.62
CA ALA A 159 -0.69 39.81 -25.78
C ALA A 159 -1.52 39.72 -27.08
N PRO A 160 -2.74 40.29 -27.13
CA PRO A 160 -3.58 40.27 -28.32
C PRO A 160 -2.97 40.91 -29.55
N GLU A 161 -2.03 41.85 -29.36
CA GLU A 161 -1.32 42.57 -30.42
C GLU A 161 -0.08 41.82 -30.94
N GLY A 162 0.20 40.61 -30.45
CA GLY A 162 1.30 39.74 -30.90
C GLY A 162 2.60 39.91 -30.09
N GLY A 163 2.62 40.73 -29.04
CA GLY A 163 3.74 40.81 -28.10
C GLY A 163 3.79 39.63 -27.14
N LEU A 164 4.99 39.28 -26.65
CA LEU A 164 5.23 38.21 -25.71
C LEU A 164 6.03 38.68 -24.50
N ASP A 165 5.42 38.58 -23.32
CA ASP A 165 6.14 38.70 -22.05
C ASP A 165 6.66 37.34 -21.64
N VAL A 166 7.97 37.25 -21.40
CA VAL A 166 8.63 35.99 -20.98
C VAL A 166 9.28 36.20 -19.63
N ASN A 167 8.93 35.36 -18.70
CA ASN A 167 9.65 35.16 -17.44
C ASN A 167 10.25 33.74 -17.47
N LEU A 168 11.57 33.68 -17.60
CA LEU A 168 12.33 32.43 -17.64
C LEU A 168 13.14 32.32 -16.36
N ARG A 169 12.90 31.21 -15.62
CA ARG A 169 13.66 30.85 -14.42
C ARG A 169 14.43 29.56 -14.66
N VAL A 170 15.75 29.57 -14.42
CA VAL A 170 16.62 28.41 -14.45
C VAL A 170 17.40 28.34 -13.14
N GLY A 171 17.07 27.44 -12.26
CA GLY A 171 17.64 27.34 -10.92
C GLY A 171 17.42 28.63 -10.12
N VAL A 172 18.51 29.38 -9.84
CA VAL A 172 18.48 30.64 -9.10
C VAL A 172 18.42 31.90 -10.01
N TYR A 173 18.53 31.73 -11.31
CA TYR A 173 18.54 32.83 -12.29
C TYR A 173 17.13 33.09 -12.80
N ASP A 174 16.74 34.37 -12.84
CA ASP A 174 15.44 34.83 -13.31
C ASP A 174 15.62 35.88 -14.40
N TYR A 175 15.10 35.61 -15.58
CA TYR A 175 15.22 36.49 -16.76
C TYR A 175 13.83 36.99 -17.17
N ASN A 176 13.59 38.27 -17.09
CA ASN A 176 12.33 38.92 -17.51
C ASN A 176 12.56 39.72 -18.77
N LYS A 177 11.82 39.44 -19.85
CA LYS A 177 11.93 40.18 -21.11
C LYS A 177 10.60 40.30 -21.82
N HIS A 178 10.36 41.45 -22.35
CA HIS A 178 9.26 41.77 -23.26
C HIS A 178 9.76 41.72 -24.71
N PHE A 179 8.99 41.10 -25.58
CA PHE A 179 9.22 41.06 -27.03
C PHE A 179 8.00 41.62 -27.75
N ASP A 180 8.18 42.62 -28.60
CA ASP A 180 7.11 43.23 -29.37
C ASP A 180 6.61 42.34 -30.51
N LYS A 181 7.47 41.48 -31.04
CA LYS A 181 7.17 40.59 -32.17
C LYS A 181 7.87 39.23 -32.02
N LEU A 182 7.26 38.18 -32.57
CA LEU A 182 7.82 36.85 -32.75
C LEU A 182 8.17 36.62 -34.24
N PRO A 183 9.25 35.87 -34.57
CA PRO A 183 10.11 35.10 -33.66
C PRO A 183 11.07 35.97 -32.82
N ALA A 184 11.33 35.53 -31.59
CA ALA A 184 12.23 36.21 -30.66
C ALA A 184 13.24 35.25 -30.04
N VAL A 185 14.39 35.79 -29.60
CA VAL A 185 15.46 34.98 -29.01
C VAL A 185 15.90 35.59 -27.68
N LEU A 186 16.03 34.79 -26.67
CA LEU A 186 16.56 35.15 -25.36
C LEU A 186 17.85 34.35 -25.09
N PRO A 187 19.02 34.96 -25.31
CA PRO A 187 20.27 34.34 -24.90
C PRO A 187 20.40 34.36 -23.38
N THR A 188 20.77 33.23 -22.78
CA THR A 188 21.03 33.11 -21.36
C THR A 188 22.28 32.28 -21.14
N ASP A 189 22.81 32.27 -19.93
CA ASP A 189 23.99 31.47 -19.58
C ASP A 189 23.70 29.95 -19.65
N ALA A 190 22.41 29.56 -19.62
CA ALA A 190 21.96 28.15 -19.67
C ALA A 190 21.64 27.64 -21.09
N GLY A 191 21.63 28.53 -22.09
CA GLY A 191 21.31 28.23 -23.48
C GLY A 191 20.52 29.37 -24.16
N THR A 192 20.25 29.16 -25.44
CA THR A 192 19.57 30.18 -26.26
C THR A 192 18.11 29.79 -26.47
N PHE A 193 17.20 30.41 -25.74
CA PHE A 193 15.78 30.16 -25.85
C PHE A 193 15.17 30.97 -27.01
N GLY A 194 14.66 30.28 -28.01
CA GLY A 194 13.89 30.84 -29.10
C GLY A 194 12.40 30.76 -28.81
N PHE A 195 11.64 31.74 -29.27
CA PHE A 195 10.19 31.75 -29.14
C PHE A 195 9.59 32.04 -30.53
N THR A 196 8.71 31.13 -30.97
CA THR A 196 8.03 31.22 -32.26
C THR A 196 6.52 30.98 -32.13
N LEU A 197 5.74 31.62 -32.99
CA LEU A 197 4.30 31.26 -33.10
C LEU A 197 4.16 29.97 -33.89
N ARG A 198 3.24 29.13 -33.48
CA ARG A 198 2.93 27.91 -34.24
C ARG A 198 2.24 28.26 -35.56
N ASP A 199 2.63 27.60 -36.65
CA ASP A 199 2.15 27.92 -38.03
C ASP A 199 0.64 27.84 -38.19
N SER A 200 -0.07 27.03 -37.44
CA SER A 200 -1.52 26.93 -37.42
C SER A 200 -2.23 28.25 -37.03
N LEU A 201 -1.51 29.13 -36.35
CA LEU A 201 -1.97 30.45 -35.90
C LEU A 201 -1.43 31.58 -36.74
N SER A 202 -0.37 31.33 -37.52
CA SER A 202 0.22 32.36 -38.40
C SER A 202 -0.64 32.69 -39.63
N ASN A 203 -1.53 31.76 -40.05
CA ASN A 203 -2.36 31.86 -41.25
C ASN A 203 -3.85 32.10 -41.00
N GLY A 204 -4.28 32.20 -39.75
CA GLY A 204 -5.68 32.45 -39.43
C GLY A 204 -5.86 33.19 -38.13
N ARG A 205 -6.31 34.45 -38.22
CA ARG A 205 -7.01 35.08 -37.13
C ARG A 205 -8.08 34.12 -36.67
N VAL A 206 -7.95 33.55 -35.47
CA VAL A 206 -9.09 32.97 -34.77
C VAL A 206 -9.98 34.15 -34.40
N GLU A 207 -10.94 34.45 -35.28
CA GLU A 207 -12.00 35.39 -35.01
C GLU A 207 -12.70 34.92 -33.72
N GLY A 208 -12.60 35.69 -32.67
CA GLY A 208 -13.50 35.63 -31.54
C GLY A 208 -12.93 35.53 -30.15
N GLN A 209 -11.63 35.54 -29.92
CA GLN A 209 -11.12 35.57 -28.55
C GLN A 209 -9.98 36.59 -28.34
N ASN A 210 -10.36 37.75 -27.88
CA ASN A 210 -9.46 38.79 -27.28
C ASN A 210 -8.95 38.34 -25.92
N THR A 211 -8.44 37.13 -25.78
CA THR A 211 -7.99 36.62 -24.49
C THR A 211 -6.47 36.56 -24.46
N ILE A 212 -5.92 37.32 -23.54
CA ILE A 212 -4.53 37.16 -23.10
C ILE A 212 -4.37 35.73 -22.63
N ARG A 213 -3.45 34.99 -23.23
CA ARG A 213 -3.18 33.61 -22.79
C ARG A 213 -1.92 33.54 -21.97
N ASN A 214 -2.06 33.03 -20.77
CA ASN A 214 -0.95 32.71 -19.88
C ASN A 214 -0.55 31.26 -20.13
N ILE A 215 0.67 31.04 -20.61
CA ILE A 215 1.20 29.73 -20.96
C ILE A 215 2.46 29.52 -20.13
N SER A 216 2.56 28.38 -19.47
CA SER A 216 3.83 27.95 -18.88
C SER A 216 4.45 26.83 -19.69
N ALA A 217 5.75 26.88 -19.91
CA ALA A 217 6.52 25.79 -20.46
C ALA A 217 7.56 25.33 -19.44
N ILE A 218 7.68 24.05 -19.28
CA ILE A 218 8.69 23.41 -18.43
C ILE A 218 9.68 22.70 -19.33
N VAL A 219 10.94 23.11 -19.27
CA VAL A 219 12.03 22.48 -20.04
C VAL A 219 12.88 21.66 -19.07
N SER A 220 12.95 20.38 -19.32
CA SER A 220 13.70 19.42 -18.49
C SER A 220 14.79 18.75 -19.32
N GLN A 221 15.82 18.25 -18.67
CA GLN A 221 16.85 17.47 -19.37
C GLN A 221 16.23 16.25 -20.08
N PRO A 222 16.49 16.02 -21.38
CA PRO A 222 15.96 14.87 -22.11
C PRO A 222 16.19 13.51 -21.45
N PHE A 223 17.34 13.34 -20.79
CA PHE A 223 17.63 12.11 -20.06
C PHE A 223 16.70 11.89 -18.84
N VAL A 224 16.41 12.97 -18.10
CA VAL A 224 15.48 12.90 -16.95
C VAL A 224 14.07 12.55 -17.40
N VAL A 225 13.63 13.16 -18.50
CA VAL A 225 12.34 12.86 -19.12
C VAL A 225 12.30 11.41 -19.62
N ALA A 226 13.37 10.90 -20.26
CA ALA A 226 13.48 9.50 -20.69
C ALA A 226 13.34 8.52 -19.52
N LYS A 227 13.98 8.84 -18.38
CA LYS A 227 13.84 8.04 -17.16
C LYS A 227 12.40 8.05 -16.62
N GLY A 228 11.72 9.19 -16.70
CA GLY A 228 10.29 9.30 -16.35
C GLY A 228 9.41 8.41 -17.23
N TYR A 229 9.61 8.49 -18.55
CA TYR A 229 8.88 7.64 -19.49
C TYR A 229 9.16 6.15 -19.33
N GLN A 230 10.40 5.77 -19.00
CA GLN A 230 10.74 4.37 -18.70
C GLN A 230 9.90 3.80 -17.54
N GLY A 231 9.57 4.64 -16.55
CA GLY A 231 8.77 4.23 -15.39
C GLY A 231 7.27 4.04 -15.69
N VAL A 232 6.74 4.74 -16.68
CA VAL A 232 5.31 4.69 -17.04
C VAL A 232 5.04 3.88 -18.30
N LEU A 233 6.09 3.52 -19.07
CA LEU A 233 6.02 2.66 -20.24
C LEU A 233 6.00 1.20 -19.79
N ASN A 234 4.92 0.50 -20.12
CA ASN A 234 4.81 -0.92 -19.89
C ASN A 234 4.73 -1.66 -21.22
N ILE A 235 5.64 -2.60 -21.44
CA ILE A 235 5.67 -3.46 -22.61
C ILE A 235 5.63 -4.89 -22.11
N ALA A 236 4.61 -5.62 -22.50
CA ALA A 236 4.41 -7.00 -22.08
C ALA A 236 4.02 -7.90 -23.25
N PRO A 237 4.56 -9.12 -23.37
CA PRO A 237 4.11 -10.06 -24.38
C PRO A 237 2.67 -10.50 -24.10
N THR A 238 1.87 -10.65 -25.16
CA THR A 238 0.49 -11.13 -25.04
C THR A 238 0.43 -12.55 -24.51
N SER A 239 1.43 -13.38 -24.85
CA SER A 239 1.57 -14.77 -24.40
C SER A 239 3.04 -15.19 -24.50
N LYS A 240 3.45 -16.18 -23.71
CA LYS A 240 4.83 -16.71 -23.71
C LYS A 240 5.28 -17.34 -25.05
N THR A 241 4.35 -17.64 -25.93
CA THR A 241 4.61 -18.34 -27.20
C THR A 241 4.36 -17.48 -28.44
N THR A 242 3.93 -16.23 -28.27
CA THR A 242 3.61 -15.34 -29.40
C THR A 242 4.68 -14.25 -29.55
N SER A 243 4.90 -13.85 -30.81
CA SER A 243 5.75 -12.70 -31.14
C SER A 243 5.02 -11.36 -31.04
N VAL A 244 3.89 -11.31 -30.32
CA VAL A 244 3.08 -10.11 -30.16
C VAL A 244 3.25 -9.56 -28.74
N ALA A 245 3.55 -8.28 -28.65
CA ALA A 245 3.62 -7.55 -27.39
C ALA A 245 2.66 -6.37 -27.39
N VAL A 246 2.12 -6.03 -26.23
CA VAL A 246 1.32 -4.82 -26.01
C VAL A 246 2.21 -3.76 -25.37
N VAL A 247 2.31 -2.63 -26.05
CA VAL A 247 2.98 -1.42 -25.54
C VAL A 247 1.90 -0.54 -24.95
N SER A 248 2.00 -0.18 -23.69
CA SER A 248 1.06 0.71 -23.02
C SER A 248 1.79 1.83 -22.28
N LEU A 249 1.24 3.03 -22.42
CA LEU A 249 1.77 4.25 -21.83
C LEU A 249 0.68 5.01 -21.10
N MET A 250 0.93 5.41 -19.87
CA MET A 250 0.05 6.31 -19.14
C MET A 250 0.43 7.75 -19.41
N ASN A 251 -0.51 8.56 -19.91
CA ASN A 251 -0.27 9.96 -20.20
C ASN A 251 -1.53 10.81 -19.96
N THR A 252 -1.34 12.08 -19.60
CA THR A 252 -2.42 13.07 -19.45
C THR A 252 -2.99 13.52 -20.80
N ASN A 253 -2.17 13.48 -21.84
CA ASN A 253 -2.53 13.85 -23.21
C ASN A 253 -2.49 12.61 -24.12
N ILE A 254 -3.65 12.23 -24.69
CA ILE A 254 -3.79 11.05 -25.54
C ILE A 254 -2.90 11.14 -26.77
N GLN A 255 -2.90 12.29 -27.47
CA GLN A 255 -2.12 12.46 -28.68
C GLN A 255 -0.62 12.37 -28.43
N ARG A 256 -0.15 12.94 -27.31
CA ARG A 256 1.26 12.79 -26.87
C ARG A 256 1.63 11.32 -26.65
N GLY A 257 0.73 10.54 -26.04
CA GLY A 257 0.94 9.11 -25.85
C GLY A 257 0.99 8.33 -27.17
N GLN A 258 0.09 8.66 -28.11
CA GLN A 258 0.05 8.05 -29.45
C GLN A 258 1.32 8.37 -30.26
N ASP A 259 1.68 9.65 -30.32
CA ASP A 259 2.88 10.11 -31.02
C ASP A 259 4.14 9.46 -30.44
N PHE A 260 4.21 9.31 -29.10
CA PHE A 260 5.33 8.66 -28.44
C PHE A 260 5.47 7.20 -28.83
N ILE A 261 4.38 6.42 -28.81
CA ILE A 261 4.42 4.99 -29.16
C ILE A 261 4.79 4.81 -30.65
N ASN A 262 4.19 5.62 -31.52
CA ASN A 262 4.51 5.57 -32.95
C ASN A 262 6.00 5.89 -33.20
N LYS A 263 6.50 6.95 -32.56
CA LYS A 263 7.90 7.34 -32.72
C LYS A 263 8.86 6.34 -32.07
N LEU A 264 8.45 5.69 -30.99
CA LEU A 264 9.22 4.62 -30.38
C LEU A 264 9.43 3.46 -31.36
N MET A 265 8.39 3.06 -32.05
CA MET A 265 8.47 2.00 -33.05
C MET A 265 9.33 2.41 -34.24
N GLU A 266 9.20 3.66 -34.69
CA GLU A 266 10.05 4.19 -35.78
C GLU A 266 11.52 4.19 -35.39
N MET A 267 11.89 4.69 -34.20
CA MET A 267 13.27 4.75 -33.73
C MET A 267 13.84 3.36 -33.50
N TYR A 268 13.07 2.46 -32.92
CA TYR A 268 13.47 1.06 -32.74
C TYR A 268 13.81 0.40 -34.10
N ASN A 269 12.88 0.50 -35.06
CA ASN A 269 13.08 -0.06 -36.40
C ASN A 269 14.32 0.55 -37.11
N ARG A 270 14.47 1.89 -36.98
CA ARG A 270 15.63 2.59 -37.56
C ARG A 270 16.95 2.09 -36.96
N ASN A 271 17.02 1.96 -35.62
CA ASN A 271 18.22 1.52 -34.94
C ASN A 271 18.55 0.06 -35.32
N THR A 272 17.54 -0.82 -35.27
CA THR A 272 17.74 -2.23 -35.64
C THR A 272 18.18 -2.40 -37.11
N ASN A 273 17.59 -1.63 -38.02
CA ASN A 273 18.00 -1.66 -39.41
C ASN A 273 19.43 -1.12 -39.61
N ASN A 274 19.81 -0.07 -38.89
CA ASN A 274 21.19 0.43 -38.92
C ASN A 274 22.20 -0.62 -38.43
N ASP A 275 21.87 -1.30 -37.31
CA ASP A 275 22.72 -2.35 -36.75
C ASP A 275 22.89 -3.51 -37.75
N LYS A 276 21.81 -3.98 -38.41
CA LYS A 276 21.86 -5.03 -39.44
C LYS A 276 22.69 -4.60 -40.66
N ASN A 277 22.49 -3.36 -41.10
CA ASN A 277 23.23 -2.83 -42.25
C ASN A 277 24.75 -2.74 -41.93
N GLU A 278 25.11 -2.37 -40.70
CA GLU A 278 26.53 -2.33 -40.30
C GLU A 278 27.17 -3.73 -40.39
N VAL A 279 26.48 -4.77 -39.88
CA VAL A 279 26.96 -6.16 -39.98
C VAL A 279 27.06 -6.58 -41.43
N ALA A 280 26.04 -6.32 -42.25
CA ALA A 280 26.03 -6.70 -43.69
C ALA A 280 27.13 -5.99 -44.46
N GLU A 281 27.38 -4.70 -44.21
CA GLU A 281 28.49 -3.99 -44.87
C GLU A 281 29.86 -4.55 -44.48
N LYS A 282 30.13 -4.85 -43.21
CA LYS A 282 31.34 -5.48 -42.74
C LYS A 282 31.53 -6.88 -43.35
N THR A 283 30.44 -7.64 -43.45
CA THR A 283 30.46 -8.96 -44.13
C THR A 283 30.77 -8.83 -45.60
N LYS A 284 30.19 -7.84 -46.29
CA LYS A 284 30.44 -7.55 -47.70
C LYS A 284 31.92 -7.18 -47.94
N GLU A 285 32.49 -6.29 -47.13
CA GLU A 285 33.90 -5.90 -47.20
C GLU A 285 34.80 -7.16 -47.07
N PHE A 286 34.55 -8.00 -46.07
CA PHE A 286 35.29 -9.22 -45.82
C PHE A 286 35.21 -10.21 -47.01
N ILE A 287 33.99 -10.46 -47.52
CA ILE A 287 33.79 -11.37 -48.66
C ILE A 287 34.49 -10.82 -49.90
N ASN A 288 34.40 -9.52 -50.18
CA ASN A 288 35.06 -8.92 -51.35
C ASN A 288 36.58 -9.04 -51.28
N GLU A 289 37.18 -8.81 -50.13
CA GLU A 289 38.62 -9.01 -49.93
C GLU A 289 38.99 -10.46 -50.15
N ARG A 290 38.15 -11.40 -49.65
CA ARG A 290 38.42 -12.84 -49.84
C ARG A 290 38.25 -13.30 -51.28
N ILE A 291 37.25 -12.80 -52.00
CA ILE A 291 37.08 -13.05 -53.44
C ILE A 291 38.32 -12.62 -54.22
N LYS A 292 38.88 -11.44 -53.93
CA LYS A 292 40.07 -10.94 -54.61
C LYS A 292 41.26 -11.86 -54.41
N ILE A 293 41.50 -12.36 -53.21
CA ILE A 293 42.57 -13.30 -52.92
C ILE A 293 42.38 -14.62 -53.70
N ILE A 294 41.16 -15.16 -53.70
CA ILE A 294 40.84 -16.41 -54.37
C ILE A 294 40.93 -16.24 -55.91
N ASP A 295 40.51 -15.10 -56.45
CA ASP A 295 40.63 -14.78 -57.89
C ASP A 295 42.07 -14.76 -58.32
N GLU A 296 42.96 -14.11 -57.57
CA GLU A 296 44.44 -14.12 -57.84
C GLU A 296 45.02 -15.54 -57.73
N GLU A 297 44.58 -16.31 -56.72
CA GLU A 297 45.05 -17.68 -56.55
C GLU A 297 44.55 -18.63 -57.68
N LEU A 298 43.27 -18.43 -58.10
CA LEU A 298 42.69 -19.21 -59.23
C LEU A 298 43.41 -18.90 -60.54
N GLY A 299 43.55 -17.59 -60.82
CA GLY A 299 44.35 -17.18 -62.03
C GLY A 299 45.73 -17.77 -62.05
N SER A 300 46.50 -17.71 -60.95
CA SER A 300 47.84 -18.35 -60.87
C SER A 300 47.78 -19.87 -61.04
N THR A 301 46.72 -20.55 -60.68
CA THR A 301 46.54 -21.98 -60.82
C THR A 301 46.13 -22.31 -62.24
N GLU A 302 45.32 -21.50 -62.88
CA GLU A 302 44.96 -21.60 -64.31
C GLU A 302 46.16 -21.39 -65.19
N ASP A 303 46.99 -20.37 -64.91
CA ASP A 303 48.28 -20.15 -65.62
C ASP A 303 49.20 -21.37 -65.48
N LYS A 304 49.29 -21.95 -64.27
CA LYS A 304 50.09 -23.20 -64.06
C LYS A 304 49.52 -24.37 -64.82
N LEU A 305 48.20 -24.52 -64.87
CA LEU A 305 47.55 -25.60 -65.68
C LEU A 305 47.74 -25.41 -67.14
N GLU A 306 47.63 -24.18 -67.65
CA GLU A 306 47.90 -23.85 -69.02
C GLU A 306 49.39 -24.13 -69.40
N ALA A 307 50.32 -23.63 -68.62
CA ALA A 307 51.75 -23.86 -68.81
C ALA A 307 52.09 -25.37 -68.78
N PHE A 308 51.44 -26.09 -67.82
CA PHE A 308 51.67 -27.56 -67.81
C PHE A 308 51.14 -28.27 -69.04
N LYS A 309 49.89 -27.94 -69.49
CA LYS A 309 49.29 -28.49 -70.68
C LYS A 309 50.16 -28.22 -71.92
N ARG A 310 50.70 -27.00 -72.08
CA ARG A 310 51.54 -26.55 -73.16
C ARG A 310 52.87 -27.27 -73.13
N ASN A 311 53.50 -27.39 -71.97
CA ASN A 311 54.81 -28.02 -71.83
C ASN A 311 54.78 -29.57 -71.95
N ALA A 312 53.71 -30.19 -71.54
CA ALA A 312 53.51 -31.62 -71.51
C ALA A 312 52.95 -32.20 -72.84
N GLY A 313 52.39 -31.33 -73.73
CA GLY A 313 51.84 -31.78 -75.04
C GLY A 313 50.61 -32.69 -74.89
N LEU A 314 49.84 -32.61 -73.78
CA LEU A 314 48.80 -33.57 -73.43
C LEU A 314 47.46 -33.16 -74.02
N THR A 315 46.94 -33.98 -74.97
CA THR A 315 45.60 -33.75 -75.56
C THR A 315 44.55 -34.76 -75.08
N ASN A 316 44.94 -35.93 -74.54
CA ASN A 316 43.97 -36.86 -73.96
C ASN A 316 44.67 -37.96 -73.16
N ILE A 317 44.23 -38.17 -71.92
CA ILE A 317 44.75 -39.23 -71.05
C ILE A 317 43.58 -40.08 -70.60
N GLY A 318 43.63 -41.33 -70.92
CA GLY A 318 42.54 -42.29 -70.89
C GLY A 318 42.10 -42.81 -69.57
N SER A 319 41.04 -43.50 -69.68
CA SER A 319 39.97 -43.85 -68.69
C SER A 319 40.35 -44.73 -67.48
N ASP A 320 41.55 -45.27 -67.32
CA ASP A 320 41.86 -46.10 -66.11
C ASP A 320 42.36 -45.29 -64.90
N ALA A 321 42.92 -44.14 -65.18
CA ALA A 321 43.19 -43.17 -64.08
C ALA A 321 41.90 -42.54 -63.44
N GLN A 322 40.81 -42.56 -64.19
CA GLN A 322 39.62 -41.86 -63.87
C GLN A 322 38.95 -42.39 -62.58
N LEU A 323 38.84 -43.67 -62.35
CA LEU A 323 38.27 -44.30 -61.18
C LEU A 323 39.12 -44.09 -59.91
N ALA A 324 40.44 -44.14 -60.03
CA ALA A 324 41.32 -43.83 -58.90
C ALA A 324 41.37 -42.34 -58.63
N VAL A 325 41.14 -41.52 -59.64
CA VAL A 325 41.09 -40.08 -59.65
C VAL A 325 39.74 -39.59 -58.97
N GLU A 326 38.60 -40.23 -59.30
CA GLU A 326 37.33 -39.87 -58.75
C GLU A 326 37.29 -40.11 -57.21
N GLY A 327 37.78 -41.28 -56.76
CA GLY A 327 37.85 -41.52 -55.31
C GLY A 327 38.77 -40.53 -54.57
N ASN A 328 39.93 -40.24 -55.14
CA ASN A 328 40.88 -39.30 -54.61
C ASN A 328 40.36 -37.84 -54.79
N ALA A 329 39.63 -37.56 -55.87
CA ALA A 329 38.96 -36.26 -56.09
C ALA A 329 37.99 -35.88 -54.98
N GLU A 330 37.23 -36.84 -54.45
CA GLU A 330 36.28 -36.58 -53.34
C GLU A 330 37.02 -36.20 -52.09
N TYR A 331 38.07 -36.88 -51.69
CA TYR A 331 38.83 -36.54 -50.49
C TYR A 331 39.56 -35.21 -50.61
N GLU A 332 40.13 -34.91 -51.77
CA GLU A 332 40.79 -33.66 -52.03
C GLU A 332 39.80 -32.51 -52.08
N ARG A 333 38.57 -32.70 -52.58
CA ARG A 333 37.50 -31.74 -52.50
C ARG A 333 37.14 -31.42 -51.05
N LYS A 334 36.89 -32.49 -50.24
CA LYS A 334 36.67 -32.36 -48.82
C LYS A 334 37.85 -31.69 -48.10
N ARG A 335 39.09 -32.00 -48.50
CA ARG A 335 40.29 -31.39 -47.91
C ARG A 335 40.34 -29.89 -48.13
N VAL A 336 40.00 -29.45 -49.32
CA VAL A 336 40.03 -28.00 -49.61
C VAL A 336 38.86 -27.30 -49.10
N GLU A 337 37.69 -27.93 -49.08
CA GLU A 337 36.52 -27.39 -48.35
C GLU A 337 36.87 -27.17 -46.90
N ASN A 338 37.44 -28.15 -46.21
CA ASN A 338 37.94 -28.04 -44.86
C ASN A 338 39.09 -27.01 -44.75
N GLY A 339 40.01 -26.95 -45.71
CA GLY A 339 41.07 -25.95 -45.78
C GLY A 339 40.55 -24.54 -45.93
N THR A 340 39.43 -24.39 -46.64
CA THR A 340 38.69 -23.11 -46.72
C THR A 340 38.12 -22.69 -45.39
N GLN A 341 37.45 -23.64 -44.74
CA GLN A 341 36.92 -23.34 -43.38
C GLN A 341 38.07 -22.93 -42.43
N ILE A 342 39.21 -23.61 -42.47
CA ILE A 342 40.42 -23.26 -41.71
C ILE A 342 40.87 -21.82 -42.02
N ASN A 343 40.92 -21.45 -43.30
CA ASN A 343 41.34 -20.11 -43.69
C ASN A 343 40.37 -19.04 -43.25
N LEU A 344 39.06 -19.29 -43.41
CA LEU A 344 38.00 -18.38 -42.90
C LEU A 344 38.12 -18.18 -41.40
N ILE A 345 38.32 -19.27 -40.65
CA ILE A 345 38.52 -19.21 -39.21
C ILE A 345 39.82 -18.44 -38.86
N ARG A 346 40.91 -18.64 -39.58
CA ARG A 346 42.16 -17.91 -39.35
C ARG A 346 42.02 -16.41 -39.66
N ASP A 347 41.32 -16.07 -40.71
CA ASP A 347 41.11 -14.67 -41.07
C ASP A 347 40.19 -14.01 -40.04
N LEU A 348 39.18 -14.74 -39.55
CA LEU A 348 38.34 -14.29 -38.40
C LEU A 348 39.21 -14.14 -37.14
N THR A 349 40.15 -15.06 -36.88
CA THR A 349 41.11 -14.95 -35.78
C THR A 349 41.95 -13.68 -35.87
N LYS A 350 42.49 -13.38 -37.10
CA LYS A 350 43.23 -12.14 -37.30
C LYS A 350 42.37 -10.90 -37.09
N TYR A 351 41.12 -10.95 -37.55
CA TYR A 351 40.20 -9.84 -37.43
C TYR A 351 39.87 -9.53 -35.95
N ILE A 352 39.55 -10.55 -35.14
CA ILE A 352 39.20 -10.39 -33.71
C ILE A 352 40.42 -10.00 -32.87
N ASN A 353 41.62 -10.41 -33.27
CA ASN A 353 42.87 -10.10 -32.57
C ASN A 353 43.49 -8.77 -32.99
N ASN A 354 42.98 -8.13 -34.03
CA ASN A 354 43.45 -6.83 -34.45
C ASN A 354 43.02 -5.76 -33.43
N PRO A 355 43.97 -5.02 -32.79
CA PRO A 355 43.63 -3.98 -31.84
C PRO A 355 42.73 -2.88 -32.40
N SER A 356 42.80 -2.62 -33.70
CA SER A 356 41.93 -1.63 -34.35
C SER A 356 40.45 -2.05 -34.38
N ASN A 357 40.15 -3.33 -34.16
CA ASN A 357 38.80 -3.90 -34.20
C ASN A 357 38.26 -4.23 -32.80
N GLU A 358 38.85 -3.67 -31.73
CA GLU A 358 38.53 -4.08 -30.34
C GLU A 358 37.04 -3.95 -30.00
N TYR A 359 36.39 -2.93 -30.55
CA TYR A 359 34.94 -2.68 -30.35
C TYR A 359 34.19 -2.62 -31.69
N GLU A 360 34.70 -3.30 -32.72
CA GLU A 360 34.01 -3.45 -33.98
C GLU A 360 33.20 -4.74 -34.05
N VAL A 361 32.16 -4.71 -34.88
CA VAL A 361 31.34 -5.89 -35.13
C VAL A 361 32.14 -6.95 -35.89
N LEU A 362 31.96 -8.18 -35.53
CA LEU A 362 32.56 -9.31 -36.25
C LEU A 362 31.72 -9.64 -37.48
N PRO A 363 32.36 -9.98 -38.59
CA PRO A 363 31.64 -10.46 -39.76
C PRO A 363 30.81 -11.69 -39.41
N ALA A 364 29.51 -11.62 -39.68
CA ALA A 364 28.57 -12.71 -39.52
C ALA A 364 28.28 -13.35 -40.87
N ASN A 365 27.90 -14.60 -40.90
CA ASN A 365 27.48 -15.32 -42.10
C ASN A 365 28.56 -15.39 -43.21
N ILE A 366 29.83 -15.58 -42.80
CA ILE A 366 30.97 -15.70 -43.73
C ILE A 366 31.12 -17.10 -44.37
N GLY A 367 30.07 -17.94 -44.23
CA GLY A 367 30.08 -19.30 -44.81
C GLY A 367 30.76 -20.36 -43.92
N LEU A 368 30.85 -20.12 -42.61
CA LEU A 368 31.27 -21.14 -41.65
C LEU A 368 30.17 -22.17 -41.45
N SER A 369 30.60 -23.43 -41.38
CA SER A 369 29.68 -24.56 -41.14
C SER A 369 29.33 -24.74 -39.66
N ASP A 370 29.99 -24.02 -38.76
CA ASP A 370 29.79 -24.11 -37.32
C ASP A 370 28.72 -23.11 -36.83
N ASN A 371 27.50 -23.62 -36.55
CA ASN A 371 26.41 -22.84 -36.05
C ASN A 371 26.65 -22.33 -34.60
N GLY A 372 27.47 -23.07 -33.82
CA GLY A 372 27.83 -22.68 -32.47
C GLY A 372 28.65 -21.39 -32.43
N LEU A 373 29.65 -21.34 -33.30
CA LEU A 373 30.51 -20.16 -33.45
C LEU A 373 29.73 -18.96 -34.00
N THR A 374 28.87 -19.19 -34.99
CA THR A 374 28.03 -18.13 -35.56
C THR A 374 27.12 -17.51 -34.49
N THR A 375 26.50 -18.35 -33.66
CA THR A 375 25.64 -17.86 -32.54
C THR A 375 26.41 -17.01 -31.53
N GLN A 376 27.67 -17.38 -31.26
CA GLN A 376 28.50 -16.60 -30.33
C GLN A 376 28.96 -15.27 -30.95
N ILE A 377 29.22 -15.25 -32.24
CA ILE A 377 29.54 -14.02 -32.98
C ILE A 377 28.36 -13.07 -32.97
N ASP A 378 27.14 -13.57 -33.21
CA ASP A 378 25.93 -12.76 -33.17
C ASP A 378 25.74 -12.13 -31.79
N ARG A 379 25.93 -12.93 -30.73
CA ARG A 379 25.80 -12.44 -29.33
C ARG A 379 26.90 -11.43 -29.01
N TYR A 380 28.10 -11.58 -29.50
CA TYR A 380 29.15 -10.57 -29.37
C TYR A 380 28.75 -9.28 -30.09
N ASN A 381 28.24 -9.37 -31.29
CA ASN A 381 27.78 -8.22 -32.08
C ASN A 381 26.64 -7.49 -31.39
N GLU A 382 25.68 -8.20 -30.78
CA GLU A 382 24.63 -7.61 -29.96
C GLU A 382 25.19 -6.71 -28.84
N LEU A 383 26.21 -7.23 -28.10
CA LEU A 383 26.84 -6.44 -27.02
C LEU A 383 27.61 -5.22 -27.58
N ILE A 384 28.26 -5.34 -28.74
CA ILE A 384 28.94 -4.21 -29.39
C ILE A 384 27.94 -3.14 -29.80
N PHE A 385 26.79 -3.51 -30.35
CA PHE A 385 25.73 -2.56 -30.68
C PHE A 385 25.17 -1.88 -29.46
N GLU A 386 24.96 -2.63 -28.38
CA GLU A 386 24.51 -2.07 -27.11
C GLU A 386 25.50 -1.04 -26.55
N ARG A 387 26.80 -1.35 -26.63
CA ARG A 387 27.87 -0.42 -26.26
C ARG A 387 27.83 0.86 -27.11
N LYS A 388 27.75 0.70 -28.43
CA LYS A 388 27.65 1.86 -29.34
C LYS A 388 26.43 2.71 -29.10
N ARG A 389 25.30 2.09 -28.71
CA ARG A 389 24.06 2.81 -28.31
C ARG A 389 24.27 3.61 -27.03
N LEU A 390 24.88 3.00 -26.01
CA LEU A 390 25.11 3.67 -24.72
C LEU A 390 26.15 4.81 -24.85
N LEU A 391 27.16 4.65 -25.68
CA LEU A 391 28.17 5.69 -25.93
C LEU A 391 27.63 6.93 -26.65
N ARG A 392 26.52 6.84 -27.35
CA ARG A 392 25.84 8.01 -27.92
C ARG A 392 25.26 8.96 -26.87
N THR A 393 25.01 8.45 -25.64
CA THR A 393 24.30 9.16 -24.57
C THR A 393 25.09 9.25 -23.27
N SER A 394 26.27 8.63 -23.21
CA SER A 394 27.08 8.52 -22.01
C SER A 394 28.58 8.53 -22.32
N THR A 395 29.39 8.76 -21.33
CA THR A 395 30.85 8.71 -21.44
C THR A 395 31.38 7.32 -21.12
N GLU A 396 32.58 6.98 -21.60
CA GLU A 396 33.23 5.69 -21.36
C GLU A 396 33.38 5.30 -19.87
N ASN A 397 33.44 6.28 -18.99
CA ASN A 397 33.57 6.07 -17.54
C ASN A 397 32.23 5.73 -16.84
N ASN A 398 31.12 5.62 -17.56
CA ASN A 398 29.85 5.25 -16.99
C ASN A 398 29.92 3.80 -16.48
N PRO A 399 29.50 3.49 -15.22
CA PRO A 399 29.50 2.15 -14.67
C PRO A 399 28.78 1.10 -15.55
N MET A 400 27.73 1.52 -16.25
CA MET A 400 27.02 0.65 -17.19
C MET A 400 27.87 0.26 -18.38
N ILE A 401 28.66 1.21 -18.95
CA ILE A 401 29.58 0.94 -20.06
C ILE A 401 30.74 0.10 -19.56
N VAL A 402 31.29 0.37 -18.40
CA VAL A 402 32.36 -0.42 -17.80
C VAL A 402 31.95 -1.88 -17.58
N ASN A 403 30.71 -2.10 -17.08
CA ASN A 403 30.16 -3.45 -16.93
C ASN A 403 29.95 -4.12 -18.30
N LEU A 404 29.48 -3.38 -19.28
CA LEU A 404 29.27 -3.88 -20.64
C LEU A 404 30.60 -4.20 -21.30
N ASP A 405 31.62 -3.36 -21.13
CA ASP A 405 32.98 -3.62 -21.60
C ASP A 405 33.59 -4.89 -20.97
N THR A 406 33.23 -5.16 -19.72
CA THR A 406 33.61 -6.41 -19.05
C THR A 406 32.89 -7.60 -19.71
N SER A 407 31.61 -7.46 -20.00
CA SER A 407 30.79 -8.48 -20.68
C SER A 407 31.28 -8.71 -22.11
N ILE A 408 31.64 -7.65 -22.85
CA ILE A 408 32.21 -7.71 -24.19
C ILE A 408 33.54 -8.45 -24.14
N ARG A 409 34.43 -8.11 -23.19
CA ARG A 409 35.72 -8.82 -23.04
C ARG A 409 35.55 -10.31 -22.74
N ALA A 410 34.58 -10.62 -21.81
CA ALA A 410 34.27 -12.03 -21.53
C ALA A 410 33.71 -12.75 -22.77
N MET A 411 32.79 -12.10 -23.48
CA MET A 411 32.23 -12.68 -24.72
C MET A 411 33.24 -12.79 -25.82
N LYS A 412 34.15 -11.81 -25.97
CA LYS A 412 35.31 -11.89 -26.90
C LYS A 412 36.18 -13.11 -26.59
N ALA A 413 36.48 -13.37 -25.33
CA ALA A 413 37.24 -14.54 -24.90
C ALA A 413 36.48 -15.85 -25.24
N ASN A 414 35.16 -15.87 -25.05
CA ASN A 414 34.35 -17.04 -25.44
C ASN A 414 34.33 -17.26 -26.93
N VAL A 415 34.21 -16.22 -27.75
CA VAL A 415 34.29 -16.28 -29.20
C VAL A 415 35.68 -16.75 -29.60
N GLN A 416 36.78 -16.25 -29.01
CA GLN A 416 38.12 -16.68 -29.24
C GLN A 416 38.29 -18.17 -28.90
N ALA A 417 37.79 -18.61 -27.74
CA ALA A 417 37.85 -20.02 -27.37
C ALA A 417 37.06 -20.92 -28.34
N ALA A 418 35.90 -20.45 -28.81
CA ALA A 418 35.13 -21.18 -29.82
C ALA A 418 35.82 -21.23 -31.16
N ILE A 419 36.44 -20.12 -31.59
CA ILE A 419 37.29 -20.06 -32.81
C ILE A 419 38.43 -21.08 -32.69
N ASP A 420 39.13 -21.08 -31.56
CA ASP A 420 40.25 -22.01 -31.33
C ASP A 420 39.78 -23.47 -31.31
N GLY A 421 38.63 -23.73 -30.65
CA GLY A 421 38.00 -25.05 -30.63
C GLY A 421 37.61 -25.54 -32.03
N THR A 422 36.96 -24.69 -32.81
CA THR A 422 36.56 -24.98 -34.21
C THR A 422 37.80 -25.17 -35.08
N LEU A 423 38.82 -24.32 -34.92
CA LEU A 423 40.07 -24.47 -35.65
C LEU A 423 40.75 -25.80 -35.35
N GLN A 424 40.83 -26.20 -34.08
CA GLN A 424 41.37 -27.48 -33.66
C GLN A 424 40.59 -28.66 -34.26
N GLY A 425 39.25 -28.59 -34.21
CA GLY A 425 38.39 -29.59 -34.84
C GLY A 425 38.67 -29.74 -36.35
N LEU A 426 38.72 -28.60 -37.05
CA LEU A 426 39.02 -28.58 -38.48
C LEU A 426 40.44 -29.08 -38.81
N LEU A 427 41.44 -28.83 -37.95
CA LEU A 427 42.79 -29.33 -38.09
C LEU A 427 42.86 -30.86 -37.91
N ILE A 428 42.07 -31.42 -37.00
CA ILE A 428 41.97 -32.89 -36.85
C ILE A 428 41.37 -33.49 -38.11
N VAL A 429 40.24 -32.94 -38.59
CA VAL A 429 39.63 -33.38 -39.86
C VAL A 429 40.59 -33.26 -41.01
N LYS A 430 41.36 -32.16 -41.05
CA LYS A 430 42.43 -32.02 -42.10
C LYS A 430 43.44 -33.15 -42.03
N ALA A 431 43.95 -33.48 -40.85
CA ALA A 431 44.92 -34.54 -40.68
C ALA A 431 44.37 -35.89 -41.14
N ASP A 432 43.08 -36.18 -40.88
CA ASP A 432 42.45 -37.41 -41.37
C ASP A 432 42.26 -37.42 -42.91
N LEU A 433 41.81 -36.27 -43.48
CA LEU A 433 41.65 -36.09 -44.89
C LEU A 433 43.02 -36.19 -45.61
N ASP A 434 44.08 -35.61 -45.04
CA ASP A 434 45.45 -35.71 -45.55
C ASP A 434 45.94 -37.15 -45.51
N ARG A 435 45.58 -37.94 -44.50
CA ARG A 435 45.95 -39.36 -44.40
C ARG A 435 45.28 -40.19 -45.49
N GLU A 436 43.95 -39.98 -45.66
CA GLU A 436 43.22 -40.71 -46.68
C GLU A 436 43.62 -40.28 -48.09
N ALA A 437 43.80 -38.98 -48.35
CA ALA A 437 44.36 -38.50 -49.65
C ALA A 437 45.73 -39.11 -49.93
N SER A 438 46.59 -39.23 -48.92
CA SER A 438 47.91 -39.86 -49.06
C SER A 438 47.82 -41.36 -49.35
N ARG A 439 46.81 -42.06 -48.86
CA ARG A 439 46.48 -43.45 -49.16
C ARG A 439 46.13 -43.63 -50.63
N PHE A 440 45.26 -42.76 -51.16
CA PHE A 440 44.88 -42.77 -52.58
C PHE A 440 46.03 -42.32 -53.45
N SER A 441 46.81 -41.31 -53.04
CA SER A 441 47.97 -40.82 -53.75
C SER A 441 49.04 -41.92 -53.93
N ARG A 442 49.28 -42.81 -52.95
CA ARG A 442 50.18 -43.98 -53.06
C ARG A 442 49.67 -45.02 -54.05
N ARG A 443 48.34 -45.20 -54.18
CA ARG A 443 47.78 -46.10 -55.21
C ARG A 443 47.88 -45.53 -56.62
N ILE A 444 47.98 -44.22 -56.77
CA ILE A 444 48.18 -43.53 -58.06
C ILE A 444 49.64 -43.44 -58.41
N SER A 445 50.60 -43.75 -57.47
CA SER A 445 52.03 -43.57 -57.63
C SER A 445 52.70 -44.45 -58.73
N ASP A 446 51.96 -45.39 -59.23
CA ASP A 446 52.37 -46.23 -60.31
C ASP A 446 52.05 -45.70 -61.72
N ALA A 447 51.30 -44.54 -61.84
CA ALA A 447 51.00 -43.88 -63.11
C ALA A 447 52.08 -42.82 -63.50
N PRO A 448 52.26 -42.53 -64.75
CA PRO A 448 53.32 -41.60 -65.25
C PRO A 448 53.26 -40.25 -64.54
N GLY A 449 54.42 -39.71 -64.13
CA GLY A 449 54.52 -38.48 -63.27
C GLY A 449 53.86 -37.23 -63.84
N GLN A 450 53.66 -37.21 -65.20
CA GLN A 450 52.93 -36.09 -65.84
C GLN A 450 51.44 -36.08 -65.56
N GLU A 451 50.81 -37.24 -65.45
CA GLU A 451 49.37 -37.37 -65.15
C GLU A 451 49.04 -36.93 -63.75
N ARG A 452 49.92 -37.23 -62.79
CA ARG A 452 49.79 -36.73 -61.41
C ARG A 452 49.80 -35.21 -61.30
N GLN A 453 50.74 -34.59 -62.03
CA GLN A 453 50.87 -33.13 -61.96
C GLN A 453 49.64 -32.43 -62.54
N TYR A 454 49.19 -32.93 -63.71
CA TYR A 454 47.98 -32.43 -64.34
C TYR A 454 46.76 -32.55 -63.44
N VAL A 455 46.50 -33.76 -62.93
CA VAL A 455 45.37 -34.03 -62.05
C VAL A 455 45.46 -33.20 -60.77
N SER A 456 46.65 -33.03 -60.19
CA SER A 456 46.84 -32.20 -59.00
C SER A 456 46.52 -30.73 -59.28
N ILE A 457 47.01 -30.16 -60.40
CA ILE A 457 46.76 -28.76 -60.76
C ILE A 457 45.29 -28.55 -61.17
N ALA A 458 44.73 -29.46 -62.00
CA ALA A 458 43.34 -29.38 -62.45
C ALA A 458 42.36 -29.44 -61.26
N ARG A 459 42.64 -30.28 -60.28
CA ARG A 459 41.87 -30.36 -59.04
C ARG A 459 41.99 -29.10 -58.20
N GLN A 460 43.20 -28.53 -58.05
CA GLN A 460 43.36 -27.26 -57.36
C GLN A 460 42.57 -26.16 -58.05
N GLN A 461 42.56 -26.14 -59.40
CA GLN A 461 41.78 -25.20 -60.18
C GLN A 461 40.25 -25.37 -59.93
N GLU A 462 39.74 -26.63 -60.03
CA GLU A 462 38.34 -26.94 -59.85
C GLU A 462 37.84 -26.50 -58.41
N ILE A 463 38.67 -26.75 -57.44
CA ILE A 463 38.37 -26.42 -56.04
C ILE A 463 38.40 -24.93 -55.80
N LYS A 464 39.40 -24.21 -56.33
CA LYS A 464 39.45 -22.75 -56.23
C LYS A 464 38.29 -22.11 -56.99
N ALA A 465 37.88 -22.65 -58.11
CA ALA A 465 36.75 -22.24 -58.89
C ALA A 465 35.45 -22.46 -58.11
N GLY A 466 35.27 -23.63 -57.44
CA GLY A 466 34.15 -23.92 -56.55
C GLY A 466 34.07 -22.97 -55.41
N LEU A 467 35.22 -22.66 -54.77
CA LEU A 467 35.30 -21.69 -53.68
C LEU A 467 34.95 -20.26 -54.15
N TYR A 468 35.44 -19.83 -55.27
CA TYR A 468 35.14 -18.56 -55.89
C TYR A 468 33.62 -18.41 -56.11
N LEU A 469 32.97 -19.42 -56.69
CA LEU A 469 31.54 -19.45 -56.91
C LEU A 469 30.76 -19.41 -55.59
N MET A 470 31.21 -20.14 -54.55
CA MET A 470 30.60 -20.12 -53.21
C MET A 470 30.66 -18.71 -52.59
N LEU A 471 31.84 -18.06 -52.71
CA LEU A 471 31.98 -16.69 -52.15
C LEU A 471 31.12 -15.68 -52.94
N LEU A 472 31.00 -15.82 -54.25
CA LEU A 472 30.09 -15.02 -55.07
C LEU A 472 28.64 -15.23 -54.62
N GLN A 473 28.22 -16.47 -54.41
CA GLN A 473 26.89 -16.76 -53.89
C GLN A 473 26.66 -16.10 -52.52
N LYS A 474 27.63 -16.22 -51.61
CA LYS A 474 27.52 -15.59 -50.29
C LYS A 474 27.49 -14.06 -50.36
N ARG A 475 28.23 -13.47 -51.31
CA ARG A 475 28.15 -12.03 -51.57
C ARG A 475 26.74 -11.61 -52.01
N GLU A 476 26.12 -12.36 -52.95
CA GLU A 476 24.78 -12.07 -53.43
C GLU A 476 23.72 -12.29 -52.31
N GLU A 477 23.86 -13.38 -51.54
CA GLU A 477 23.00 -13.61 -50.37
C GLU A 477 23.07 -12.45 -49.36
N ASN A 478 24.28 -11.95 -49.09
CA ASN A 478 24.47 -10.79 -48.19
C ASN A 478 23.93 -9.49 -48.81
N ALA A 479 24.08 -9.30 -50.11
CA ALA A 479 23.52 -8.14 -50.81
C ALA A 479 21.98 -8.16 -50.82
N ILE A 480 21.38 -9.34 -50.99
CA ILE A 480 19.91 -9.51 -50.87
C ILE A 480 19.46 -9.20 -49.42
N THR A 481 20.19 -9.67 -48.41
CA THR A 481 19.91 -9.38 -47.01
C THR A 481 19.94 -7.87 -46.72
N LEU A 482 20.94 -7.17 -47.24
CA LEU A 482 21.09 -5.73 -47.14
C LEU A 482 19.93 -4.98 -47.83
N ALA A 483 19.53 -5.42 -49.04
CA ALA A 483 18.45 -4.81 -49.80
C ALA A 483 17.04 -5.11 -49.20
N ALA A 484 16.91 -6.25 -48.53
CA ALA A 484 15.65 -6.76 -47.99
C ALA A 484 15.44 -6.41 -46.51
N THR A 485 16.22 -5.44 -45.94
CA THR A 485 16.04 -5.03 -44.55
C THR A 485 14.60 -4.59 -44.31
N ALA A 486 13.85 -5.47 -43.68
CA ALA A 486 12.46 -5.21 -43.28
C ALA A 486 12.40 -4.78 -41.79
N ASN A 487 11.45 -3.97 -41.47
CA ASN A 487 11.21 -3.56 -40.08
C ASN A 487 10.98 -4.77 -39.17
N ASN A 488 11.72 -4.83 -38.08
CA ASN A 488 11.60 -5.90 -37.09
C ASN A 488 10.31 -5.82 -36.30
N ALA A 489 9.89 -4.62 -35.95
CA ALA A 489 8.62 -4.41 -35.28
C ALA A 489 7.59 -3.83 -36.25
N LYS A 490 6.39 -4.44 -36.28
CA LYS A 490 5.25 -3.96 -37.05
C LYS A 490 4.11 -3.67 -36.08
N ILE A 491 3.54 -2.48 -36.18
CA ILE A 491 2.30 -2.13 -35.45
C ILE A 491 1.16 -2.95 -36.06
N ILE A 492 0.47 -3.72 -35.21
CA ILE A 492 -0.74 -4.49 -35.56
C ILE A 492 -1.95 -3.60 -35.36
N ASP A 493 -2.09 -3.05 -34.14
CA ASP A 493 -3.14 -2.12 -33.79
C ASP A 493 -2.49 -0.77 -33.48
N GLU A 494 -3.02 0.29 -34.08
CA GLU A 494 -2.54 1.65 -33.87
C GLU A 494 -2.71 2.07 -32.39
N PRO A 495 -1.84 2.98 -31.90
CA PRO A 495 -1.96 3.47 -30.54
C PRO A 495 -3.30 4.18 -30.32
N VAL A 496 -4.12 3.62 -29.44
CA VAL A 496 -5.42 4.19 -29.07
C VAL A 496 -5.56 4.25 -27.56
N ALA A 497 -6.31 5.23 -27.08
CA ALA A 497 -6.75 5.26 -25.69
C ALA A 497 -8.01 4.42 -25.56
N GLU A 498 -7.91 3.28 -24.87
CA GLU A 498 -9.05 2.40 -24.64
C GLU A 498 -9.89 2.93 -23.45
N GLY A 499 -11.10 3.37 -23.74
CA GLY A 499 -12.06 3.80 -22.72
C GLY A 499 -11.81 5.18 -22.15
N GLY A 500 -12.28 5.40 -20.91
CA GLY A 500 -12.12 6.65 -20.18
C GLY A 500 -10.79 6.74 -19.43
N PRO A 501 -10.59 7.80 -18.60
CA PRO A 501 -9.38 7.96 -17.82
C PRO A 501 -9.19 6.79 -16.84
N VAL A 502 -7.96 6.26 -16.78
CA VAL A 502 -7.57 5.16 -15.89
C VAL A 502 -7.37 5.65 -14.46
N SER A 503 -6.98 6.92 -14.31
CA SER A 503 -6.76 7.57 -13.03
C SER A 503 -7.20 9.05 -13.13
N PRO A 504 -7.78 9.60 -12.05
CA PRO A 504 -8.23 8.91 -10.84
C PRO A 504 -9.44 7.99 -11.12
N LYS A 505 -9.62 6.92 -10.34
CA LYS A 505 -10.79 6.04 -10.45
C LYS A 505 -11.94 6.58 -9.60
N PRO A 506 -12.96 7.26 -10.16
CA PRO A 506 -13.97 7.96 -9.36
C PRO A 506 -14.74 7.01 -8.44
N LYS A 507 -15.12 5.84 -8.95
CA LYS A 507 -15.86 4.82 -8.18
C LYS A 507 -15.08 4.37 -6.93
N MET A 508 -13.78 4.18 -7.06
CA MET A 508 -12.93 3.75 -5.94
C MET A 508 -12.78 4.86 -4.90
N ILE A 509 -12.58 6.11 -5.36
CA ILE A 509 -12.43 7.27 -4.48
C ILE A 509 -13.71 7.53 -3.70
N TYR A 510 -14.90 7.50 -4.36
CA TYR A 510 -16.18 7.63 -3.67
C TYR A 510 -16.44 6.46 -2.71
N MET A 511 -16.05 5.24 -3.07
CA MET A 511 -16.15 4.09 -2.17
C MET A 511 -15.30 4.28 -0.91
N ILE A 512 -14.04 4.72 -1.08
CA ILE A 512 -13.15 5.02 0.05
C ILE A 512 -13.73 6.15 0.91
N ALA A 513 -14.23 7.22 0.27
CA ALA A 513 -14.84 8.34 0.96
C ALA A 513 -16.08 7.91 1.79
N LEU A 514 -16.88 7.00 1.24
CA LEU A 514 -18.04 6.44 1.96
C LEU A 514 -17.61 5.58 3.15
N VAL A 515 -16.62 4.72 2.97
CA VAL A 515 -16.08 3.87 4.05
C VAL A 515 -15.48 4.73 5.17
N VAL A 516 -14.69 5.75 4.81
CA VAL A 516 -14.10 6.69 5.77
C VAL A 516 -15.18 7.52 6.46
N GLY A 517 -16.16 8.02 5.67
CA GLY A 517 -17.27 8.80 6.18
C GLY A 517 -18.14 8.05 7.20
N VAL A 518 -18.31 6.73 7.02
CA VAL A 518 -19.01 5.88 8.01
C VAL A 518 -18.07 5.50 9.16
N GLY A 519 -16.82 5.19 8.87
CA GLY A 519 -15.85 4.72 9.86
C GLY A 519 -15.45 5.77 10.89
N LEU A 520 -15.37 7.04 10.48
CA LEU A 520 -14.92 8.11 11.35
C LEU A 520 -15.87 8.33 12.54
N PRO A 521 -17.20 8.47 12.36
CA PRO A 521 -18.14 8.55 13.50
C PRO A 521 -18.11 7.29 14.37
N VAL A 522 -17.98 6.11 13.78
CA VAL A 522 -17.85 4.85 14.53
C VAL A 522 -16.63 4.91 15.43
N GLY A 523 -15.48 5.30 14.90
CA GLY A 523 -14.24 5.44 15.65
C GLY A 523 -14.36 6.46 16.79
N VAL A 524 -14.94 7.63 16.51
CA VAL A 524 -15.14 8.68 17.52
C VAL A 524 -16.07 8.19 18.64
N ILE A 525 -17.22 7.59 18.31
CA ILE A 525 -18.17 7.07 19.29
C ILE A 525 -17.52 5.94 20.12
N PHE A 526 -16.72 5.10 19.50
CA PHE A 526 -15.97 4.04 20.18
C PHE A 526 -14.96 4.64 21.18
N LEU A 527 -14.13 5.59 20.74
CA LEU A 527 -13.16 6.29 21.59
C LEU A 527 -13.81 7.01 22.76
N LEU A 528 -14.93 7.72 22.50
CA LEU A 528 -15.72 8.36 23.57
C LEU A 528 -16.31 7.31 24.52
N GLY A 529 -16.63 6.12 24.04
CA GLY A 529 -17.07 5.01 24.87
C GLY A 529 -16.01 4.51 25.86
N LEU A 530 -14.73 4.51 25.45
CA LEU A 530 -13.60 4.09 26.30
C LEU A 530 -13.37 5.06 27.49
N THR A 531 -13.80 6.30 27.40
CA THR A 531 -13.67 7.31 28.48
C THR A 531 -14.75 7.22 29.55
N LYS A 532 -15.74 6.31 29.40
CA LYS A 532 -16.85 6.13 30.36
C LYS A 532 -16.45 5.21 31.50
N PHE A 533 -15.74 5.74 32.48
CA PHE A 533 -15.24 5.02 33.65
C PHE A 533 -16.15 5.16 34.88
N LYS A 534 -17.23 5.97 34.81
CA LYS A 534 -18.23 6.16 35.87
C LYS A 534 -19.46 5.27 35.61
N ILE A 535 -20.18 4.98 36.67
CA ILE A 535 -21.45 4.28 36.64
C ILE A 535 -22.51 5.21 36.06
N GLU A 536 -23.19 4.82 35.00
CA GLU A 536 -24.28 5.61 34.40
C GLU A 536 -25.67 5.14 34.86
N GLY A 537 -25.77 3.91 35.36
CA GLY A 537 -27.04 3.38 35.83
C GLY A 537 -26.99 1.90 36.19
N ARG A 538 -28.18 1.30 36.36
CA ARG A 538 -28.37 -0.07 36.85
C ARG A 538 -27.63 -1.12 35.97
N GLY A 539 -27.69 -0.98 34.64
CA GLY A 539 -27.05 -1.93 33.75
C GLY A 539 -25.52 -1.97 33.88
N ASP A 540 -24.89 -0.87 34.33
CA ASP A 540 -23.45 -0.88 34.63
C ASP A 540 -23.20 -1.66 35.94
N VAL A 541 -24.04 -1.46 36.95
CA VAL A 541 -23.90 -2.11 38.26
C VAL A 541 -24.12 -3.64 38.14
N GLU A 542 -25.15 -4.04 37.40
CA GLU A 542 -25.44 -5.47 37.14
C GLU A 542 -24.28 -6.24 36.46
N LYS A 543 -23.46 -5.53 35.66
CA LYS A 543 -22.26 -6.09 35.04
C LYS A 543 -21.04 -6.14 35.97
N LEU A 544 -21.03 -5.29 37.02
CA LEU A 544 -19.87 -5.12 37.90
C LEU A 544 -19.96 -5.97 39.16
N THR A 545 -21.16 -6.38 39.53
CA THR A 545 -21.39 -7.15 40.76
C THR A 545 -22.58 -8.09 40.62
N SER A 546 -22.50 -9.23 41.29
CA SER A 546 -23.61 -10.15 41.51
C SER A 546 -24.44 -9.82 42.75
N LEU A 547 -24.08 -8.76 43.48
CA LEU A 547 -24.80 -8.36 44.69
C LEU A 547 -26.22 -7.85 44.37
N PRO A 548 -27.23 -8.17 45.16
CA PRO A 548 -28.60 -7.76 44.91
C PRO A 548 -28.76 -6.22 44.95
N ILE A 549 -29.36 -5.67 43.87
CA ILE A 549 -29.67 -4.25 43.78
C ILE A 549 -31.09 -4.03 44.37
N VAL A 550 -31.16 -3.42 45.54
CA VAL A 550 -32.40 -3.24 46.26
C VAL A 550 -33.20 -1.98 45.91
N GLY A 551 -32.56 -1.05 45.19
CA GLY A 551 -33.29 0.11 44.70
C GLY A 551 -32.48 1.12 43.91
N ASP A 552 -33.17 1.82 43.03
CA ASP A 552 -32.64 2.90 42.20
C ASP A 552 -33.24 4.21 42.65
N VAL A 553 -32.46 5.08 43.30
CA VAL A 553 -32.92 6.35 43.88
C VAL A 553 -32.68 7.49 42.87
N PRO A 554 -33.74 8.19 42.46
CA PRO A 554 -33.60 9.28 41.49
C PRO A 554 -32.77 10.45 42.04
N LEU A 555 -32.19 11.21 41.07
CA LEU A 555 -31.56 12.49 41.40
C LEU A 555 -32.61 13.45 41.98
N THR A 556 -32.32 14.02 43.14
CA THR A 556 -33.19 15.05 43.80
C THR A 556 -32.84 16.43 43.23
N ASP A 557 -33.86 17.26 43.06
CA ASP A 557 -33.67 18.70 42.83
C ASP A 557 -33.08 19.34 44.10
N GLU A 558 -32.24 20.36 43.93
CA GLU A 558 -31.61 21.10 45.04
C GLU A 558 -32.63 21.66 46.03
N LYS A 559 -33.89 21.83 45.62
CA LYS A 559 -35.02 22.32 46.46
C LYS A 559 -35.56 21.28 47.44
N THR A 560 -35.28 19.99 47.22
CA THR A 560 -35.88 18.90 48.00
C THR A 560 -35.20 18.69 49.37
N GLY A 561 -34.02 19.25 49.58
CA GLY A 561 -33.26 19.11 50.83
C GLY A 561 -32.74 17.70 51.07
N SER A 562 -32.19 17.44 52.26
CA SER A 562 -31.63 16.14 52.66
C SER A 562 -32.71 15.12 53.06
N ILE A 563 -33.91 15.54 53.35
CA ILE A 563 -35.10 14.72 53.71
C ILE A 563 -36.06 14.79 52.50
N ALA A 564 -36.34 13.63 51.90
CA ALA A 564 -37.19 13.51 50.72
C ALA A 564 -38.42 12.62 50.94
N VAL A 565 -38.53 11.96 52.10
CA VAL A 565 -39.66 11.10 52.51
C VAL A 565 -40.43 11.79 53.63
N PHE A 566 -41.69 12.03 53.39
CA PHE A 566 -42.56 12.69 54.34
C PHE A 566 -43.84 11.89 54.54
N GLU A 567 -44.44 12.05 55.67
CA GLU A 567 -45.76 11.52 55.96
C GLU A 567 -46.80 12.16 55.03
N ASN A 568 -47.70 11.37 54.46
CA ASN A 568 -48.75 11.82 53.54
C ASN A 568 -48.37 12.40 52.20
N GLN A 569 -47.12 12.17 51.76
CA GLN A 569 -46.64 12.53 50.37
C GLN A 569 -46.42 11.30 49.54
N ASN A 570 -47.13 11.22 48.42
CA ASN A 570 -46.90 10.18 47.39
C ASN A 570 -46.00 10.71 46.26
N THR A 571 -44.79 11.10 46.61
CA THR A 571 -43.79 11.52 45.66
C THR A 571 -43.06 10.29 45.09
N LEU A 572 -42.46 10.43 43.90
CA LEU A 572 -41.63 9.39 43.31
C LEU A 572 -40.53 8.93 44.29
N MET A 573 -39.98 9.86 45.05
CA MET A 573 -38.95 9.58 46.04
C MET A 573 -39.50 8.75 47.21
N SER A 574 -40.67 9.09 47.72
CA SER A 574 -41.34 8.32 48.80
C SER A 574 -41.62 6.88 48.33
N GLU A 575 -42.09 6.70 47.08
CA GLU A 575 -42.33 5.35 46.53
C GLU A 575 -41.02 4.58 46.33
N THR A 576 -39.97 5.25 45.89
CA THR A 576 -38.64 4.62 45.76
C THR A 576 -38.14 4.10 47.09
N PHE A 577 -38.21 4.90 48.16
CA PHE A 577 -37.80 4.45 49.49
C PHE A 577 -38.74 3.40 50.11
N ARG A 578 -40.04 3.39 49.75
CA ARG A 578 -40.94 2.28 50.09
C ARG A 578 -40.49 0.97 49.44
N ASN A 579 -40.09 1.04 48.16
CA ASN A 579 -39.57 -0.13 47.45
C ASN A 579 -38.23 -0.60 48.04
N VAL A 580 -37.24 0.30 48.24
CA VAL A 580 -35.98 -0.04 48.92
C VAL A 580 -36.22 -0.72 50.25
N ARG A 581 -37.09 -0.14 51.10
CA ARG A 581 -37.49 -0.70 52.40
C ARG A 581 -38.06 -2.10 52.24
N THR A 582 -39.01 -2.29 51.34
CA THR A 582 -39.65 -3.59 51.11
C THR A 582 -38.62 -4.64 50.67
N ASN A 583 -37.75 -4.27 49.75
CA ASN A 583 -36.70 -5.18 49.28
C ASN A 583 -35.71 -5.56 50.39
N LEU A 584 -35.33 -4.59 51.25
CA LEU A 584 -34.50 -4.86 52.41
C LEU A 584 -35.17 -5.78 53.43
N GLN A 585 -36.49 -5.65 53.64
CA GLN A 585 -37.27 -6.51 54.53
C GLN A 585 -37.34 -7.96 54.04
N PHE A 586 -37.26 -8.21 52.74
CA PHE A 586 -37.14 -9.55 52.18
C PHE A 586 -35.77 -10.19 52.38
N ILE A 587 -34.71 -9.37 52.51
CA ILE A 587 -33.34 -9.88 52.73
C ILE A 587 -33.09 -10.14 54.22
N LEU A 588 -33.69 -9.32 55.09
CA LEU A 588 -33.56 -9.49 56.51
C LEU A 588 -34.31 -10.72 57.02
N GLU A 589 -33.63 -11.58 57.75
CA GLU A 589 -34.19 -12.74 58.41
C GLU A 589 -34.89 -12.39 59.71
N ASN A 590 -35.72 -13.27 60.22
CA ASN A 590 -36.40 -13.08 61.48
C ASN A 590 -35.44 -12.83 62.64
N GLY A 591 -35.54 -11.65 63.28
CA GLY A 591 -34.68 -11.23 64.39
C GLY A 591 -33.57 -10.31 64.03
N GLN A 592 -33.26 -10.17 62.75
CA GLN A 592 -32.28 -9.22 62.21
C GLN A 592 -32.89 -7.80 62.21
N LYS A 593 -32.15 -6.83 62.75
CA LYS A 593 -32.64 -5.47 62.96
C LYS A 593 -31.65 -4.38 62.56
N VAL A 594 -30.36 -4.72 62.40
CA VAL A 594 -29.31 -3.72 62.28
C VAL A 594 -28.89 -3.62 60.81
N ILE A 595 -29.13 -2.48 60.19
CA ILE A 595 -28.81 -2.17 58.83
C ILE A 595 -27.66 -1.16 58.80
N LEU A 596 -26.55 -1.56 58.26
CA LEU A 596 -25.37 -0.72 58.02
C LEU A 596 -25.49 -0.08 56.63
N VAL A 597 -25.22 1.22 56.51
CA VAL A 597 -25.19 1.93 55.24
C VAL A 597 -23.81 2.53 55.02
N THR A 598 -23.20 2.12 53.96
CA THR A 598 -21.84 2.55 53.57
C THR A 598 -21.70 2.83 52.09
N SER A 599 -20.52 3.24 51.65
CA SER A 599 -20.16 3.48 50.23
C SER A 599 -18.65 3.36 50.04
N THR A 600 -18.13 3.47 48.82
CA THR A 600 -16.67 3.47 48.61
C THR A 600 -16.05 4.81 48.94
N VAL A 601 -16.64 5.91 48.45
CA VAL A 601 -16.10 7.27 48.64
C VAL A 601 -17.12 8.21 49.31
N SER A 602 -16.62 9.37 49.74
CA SER A 602 -17.48 10.41 50.31
C SER A 602 -18.30 11.08 49.19
N GLY A 603 -19.54 11.44 49.42
CA GLY A 603 -20.39 12.14 48.45
C GLY A 603 -21.34 11.24 47.66
N GLU A 604 -21.33 9.94 47.86
CA GLU A 604 -22.24 8.98 47.20
C GLU A 604 -23.66 9.01 47.76
N GLY A 605 -23.88 9.64 48.92
CA GLY A 605 -25.19 9.86 49.46
C GLY A 605 -25.58 8.92 50.58
N LYS A 606 -24.66 8.32 51.33
CA LYS A 606 -24.90 7.42 52.47
C LYS A 606 -25.90 7.97 53.45
N SER A 607 -25.63 9.16 54.02
CA SER A 607 -26.49 9.79 55.03
C SER A 607 -27.85 10.19 54.45
N PHE A 608 -27.95 10.46 53.15
CA PHE A 608 -29.24 10.68 52.48
C PHE A 608 -30.04 9.36 52.43
N ILE A 609 -29.40 8.27 52.01
CA ILE A 609 -30.04 6.95 51.93
C ILE A 609 -30.41 6.44 53.32
N SER A 610 -29.49 6.50 54.32
CA SER A 610 -29.73 6.03 55.68
C SER A 610 -30.88 6.80 56.38
N SER A 611 -30.89 8.12 56.23
CA SER A 611 -31.91 8.95 56.83
C SER A 611 -33.31 8.73 56.23
N ASN A 612 -33.42 8.74 54.88
CA ASN A 612 -34.69 8.53 54.20
C ASN A 612 -35.22 7.08 54.37
N LEU A 613 -34.33 6.09 54.46
CA LEU A 613 -34.68 4.73 54.79
C LEU A 613 -35.21 4.62 56.25
N ALA A 614 -34.53 5.26 57.21
CA ALA A 614 -34.99 5.30 58.61
C ALA A 614 -36.39 5.94 58.71
N ILE A 615 -36.60 7.05 58.01
CA ILE A 615 -37.95 7.73 57.99
C ILE A 615 -38.96 6.74 57.34
N SER A 616 -38.63 6.12 56.19
CA SER A 616 -39.54 5.20 55.51
C SER A 616 -39.93 4.00 56.40
N LEU A 617 -39.01 3.49 57.23
CA LEU A 617 -39.28 2.42 58.20
C LEU A 617 -40.17 2.94 59.41
N SER A 618 -39.90 4.12 59.88
CA SER A 618 -40.65 4.71 60.98
C SER A 618 -42.12 5.00 60.61
N LEU A 619 -42.36 5.33 59.31
CA LEU A 619 -43.74 5.54 58.80
C LEU A 619 -44.56 4.24 58.72
N LEU A 620 -43.92 3.04 58.85
CA LEU A 620 -44.67 1.79 59.10
C LEU A 620 -45.12 1.57 60.52
N GLY A 621 -44.98 2.54 61.39
CA GLY A 621 -45.27 2.42 62.81
C GLY A 621 -44.19 1.69 63.64
N LYS A 622 -43.01 1.35 62.99
CA LYS A 622 -41.88 0.71 63.62
C LYS A 622 -41.01 1.70 64.34
N ARG A 623 -40.56 1.35 65.56
CA ARG A 623 -39.59 2.15 66.29
C ARG A 623 -38.24 2.02 65.68
N VAL A 624 -37.74 3.10 65.10
CA VAL A 624 -36.46 3.10 64.33
C VAL A 624 -35.51 4.07 65.04
N VAL A 625 -34.27 3.61 65.19
CA VAL A 625 -33.18 4.50 65.60
C VAL A 625 -32.13 4.57 64.46
N ILE A 626 -31.73 5.78 64.10
CA ILE A 626 -30.57 6.01 63.21
C ILE A 626 -29.38 6.45 64.05
N VAL A 627 -28.25 5.80 63.84
CA VAL A 627 -27.01 6.00 64.63
C VAL A 627 -25.94 6.56 63.70
N GLY A 628 -25.37 7.70 64.06
CA GLY A 628 -24.25 8.32 63.33
C GLY A 628 -22.91 7.69 63.69
N LEU A 629 -22.51 6.68 62.98
CA LEU A 629 -21.20 5.99 63.11
C LEU A 629 -20.14 6.50 62.16
N ASP A 630 -20.45 7.47 61.30
CA ASP A 630 -19.39 8.28 60.63
C ASP A 630 -18.93 9.35 61.64
N ILE A 631 -18.21 8.91 62.66
CA ILE A 631 -17.73 9.78 63.73
C ILE A 631 -16.58 10.69 63.36
N ARG A 632 -16.05 10.54 62.12
CA ARG A 632 -15.03 11.44 61.53
C ARG A 632 -15.67 12.66 60.87
N LYS A 633 -16.79 12.44 60.16
CA LYS A 633 -17.56 13.49 59.47
C LYS A 633 -19.07 13.30 59.70
N PRO A 634 -19.56 13.67 60.90
CA PRO A 634 -20.97 13.42 61.27
C PRO A 634 -21.95 14.07 60.29
N GLY A 635 -22.42 13.31 59.30
CA GLY A 635 -23.36 13.78 58.25
C GLY A 635 -24.77 13.93 58.74
N LEU A 636 -25.23 13.09 59.68
CA LEU A 636 -26.58 13.09 60.23
C LEU A 636 -26.95 14.40 60.91
N ASN A 637 -26.00 15.07 61.56
CA ASN A 637 -26.20 16.33 62.19
C ASN A 637 -26.72 17.40 61.21
N LYS A 638 -26.25 17.38 59.96
CA LYS A 638 -26.73 18.30 58.91
C LYS A 638 -28.12 17.91 58.39
N VAL A 639 -28.40 16.61 58.30
CA VAL A 639 -29.69 16.13 57.80
C VAL A 639 -30.85 16.45 58.76
N PHE A 640 -30.64 16.30 60.09
CA PHE A 640 -31.64 16.48 61.12
C PHE A 640 -31.48 17.78 61.90
N ASN A 641 -30.67 18.73 61.42
CA ASN A 641 -30.44 20.05 62.06
C ASN A 641 -29.98 19.95 63.53
N ILE A 642 -29.19 18.93 63.87
CA ILE A 642 -28.66 18.69 65.19
C ILE A 642 -27.45 19.58 65.46
N PRO A 643 -27.36 20.29 66.62
CA PRO A 643 -26.20 21.12 66.94
C PRO A 643 -24.87 20.28 66.93
N ARG A 644 -23.78 20.87 66.48
CA ARG A 644 -22.44 20.15 66.41
C ARG A 644 -21.89 19.82 67.82
N LYS A 645 -22.33 20.49 68.88
CA LYS A 645 -21.82 20.22 70.22
C LYS A 645 -22.67 19.20 70.98
N GLU A 646 -23.66 18.61 70.30
CA GLU A 646 -24.59 17.65 70.97
C GLU A 646 -23.78 16.38 71.30
N GLN A 647 -24.13 15.79 72.46
CA GLN A 647 -23.60 14.53 72.91
C GLN A 647 -24.22 13.39 72.07
N GLY A 648 -23.43 12.34 71.87
CA GLY A 648 -23.86 11.21 71.01
C GLY A 648 -23.10 9.93 71.32
N ILE A 649 -23.05 9.05 70.29
CA ILE A 649 -22.48 7.72 70.48
C ILE A 649 -20.99 7.76 70.89
N THR A 650 -20.19 8.75 70.47
CA THR A 650 -18.77 8.86 70.88
C THR A 650 -18.60 9.09 72.39
N GLN A 651 -19.53 9.82 73.03
CA GLN A 651 -19.50 10.03 74.45
C GLN A 651 -19.85 8.75 75.21
N TYR A 652 -20.78 7.96 74.70
CA TYR A 652 -21.12 6.66 75.28
C TYR A 652 -19.95 5.67 75.13
N LEU A 653 -19.38 5.58 73.87
CA LEU A 653 -18.26 4.69 73.65
C LEU A 653 -16.99 5.05 74.47
N SER A 654 -16.84 6.29 74.84
CA SER A 654 -15.77 6.76 75.74
C SER A 654 -16.00 6.44 77.19
N ASN A 655 -17.29 6.38 77.65
CA ASN A 655 -17.70 6.02 79.00
C ASN A 655 -18.98 5.13 78.99
N PRO A 656 -18.79 3.80 78.74
CA PRO A 656 -19.92 2.86 78.63
C PRO A 656 -20.79 2.66 79.91
N GLU A 657 -20.43 3.27 81.03
CA GLU A 657 -21.23 3.22 82.29
C GLU A 657 -22.47 4.14 82.24
N LYS A 658 -22.43 5.06 81.30
CA LYS A 658 -23.63 5.96 81.11
C LYS A 658 -24.75 5.22 80.48
N ASN A 659 -25.97 5.63 80.76
CA ASN A 659 -27.14 5.07 80.08
C ASN A 659 -27.17 5.55 78.60
N LEU A 660 -27.09 4.61 77.64
CA LEU A 660 -27.12 4.91 76.20
C LEU A 660 -28.39 5.69 75.80
N MET A 661 -29.51 5.41 76.41
CA MET A 661 -30.81 6.01 76.03
C MET A 661 -30.84 7.50 76.30
N ASP A 662 -29.98 8.05 77.18
CA ASP A 662 -29.90 9.49 77.49
C ASP A 662 -29.29 10.27 76.25
N PHE A 663 -28.67 9.61 75.36
CA PHE A 663 -28.08 10.19 74.13
C PHE A 663 -28.99 10.03 72.88
N VAL A 664 -30.06 9.26 72.99
CA VAL A 664 -31.02 9.02 71.92
C VAL A 664 -32.14 10.10 71.98
N GLN A 665 -32.26 10.78 70.87
CA GLN A 665 -33.23 11.90 70.76
C GLN A 665 -34.36 11.51 69.80
N PRO A 666 -35.61 11.94 70.13
CA PRO A 666 -36.75 11.81 69.20
C PRO A 666 -36.51 12.75 67.99
N SER A 667 -36.93 12.32 66.80
CA SER A 667 -36.89 13.17 65.65
C SER A 667 -38.16 13.97 65.44
N ASP A 668 -37.95 15.21 64.95
CA ASP A 668 -39.13 16.06 64.61
C ASP A 668 -39.80 15.62 63.29
N VAL A 669 -39.13 14.74 62.49
CA VAL A 669 -39.65 14.32 61.20
C VAL A 669 -40.68 13.20 61.28
N SER A 670 -40.60 12.31 62.30
CA SER A 670 -41.53 11.19 62.47
C SER A 670 -41.57 10.76 63.94
N LYS A 671 -42.78 10.51 64.45
CA LYS A 671 -43.03 10.13 65.88
C LYS A 671 -42.25 8.84 66.30
N ASN A 672 -41.99 7.94 65.39
CA ASN A 672 -41.37 6.67 65.73
C ASN A 672 -39.87 6.63 65.32
N LEU A 673 -39.30 7.77 64.87
CA LEU A 673 -37.88 7.90 64.53
C LEU A 673 -37.10 8.51 65.67
N TYR A 674 -36.05 7.90 66.03
CA TYR A 674 -35.10 8.35 67.05
C TYR A 674 -33.71 8.46 66.42
N ILE A 675 -32.90 9.39 66.91
CA ILE A 675 -31.61 9.71 66.42
C ILE A 675 -30.56 9.57 67.53
N LEU A 676 -29.51 8.80 67.23
CA LEU A 676 -28.36 8.83 68.13
C LEU A 676 -27.21 9.48 67.31
N PRO A 677 -26.94 10.75 67.55
CA PRO A 677 -25.91 11.47 66.76
C PRO A 677 -24.52 10.93 67.01
N GLY A 678 -23.60 11.20 66.07
CA GLY A 678 -22.19 10.78 66.18
C GLY A 678 -21.49 11.38 67.38
N GLY A 679 -21.94 12.58 67.82
CA GLY A 679 -21.32 13.32 68.92
C GLY A 679 -20.06 14.10 68.46
N THR A 680 -19.21 14.47 69.43
CA THR A 680 -17.95 15.16 69.13
C THR A 680 -16.96 14.23 68.47
N VAL A 681 -16.21 14.74 67.48
CA VAL A 681 -15.18 13.95 66.73
C VAL A 681 -14.05 13.54 67.72
N PRO A 682 -13.86 12.25 67.95
CA PRO A 682 -12.78 11.79 68.85
C PRO A 682 -11.42 11.83 68.19
N PRO A 683 -10.33 11.90 68.97
CA PRO A 683 -8.97 11.83 68.42
C PRO A 683 -8.63 10.47 67.79
N ASN A 684 -9.22 9.37 68.29
CA ASN A 684 -8.95 7.97 67.89
C ASN A 684 -10.28 7.29 67.50
N PRO A 685 -10.81 7.59 66.28
CA PRO A 685 -12.14 7.07 65.88
C PRO A 685 -12.15 5.54 65.73
N THR A 686 -11.08 4.96 65.17
CA THR A 686 -10.99 3.53 64.87
C THR A 686 -10.93 2.69 66.13
N GLU A 687 -10.09 3.09 67.07
CA GLU A 687 -9.89 2.39 68.36
C GLU A 687 -11.17 2.48 69.22
N LEU A 688 -11.91 3.59 69.10
CA LEU A 688 -13.16 3.77 69.83
C LEU A 688 -14.26 2.82 69.35
N LEU A 689 -14.33 2.64 68.01
CA LEU A 689 -15.29 1.72 67.36
C LEU A 689 -14.91 0.24 67.57
N ALA A 690 -13.63 -0.06 67.80
CA ALA A 690 -13.15 -1.42 68.02
C ALA A 690 -13.48 -1.97 69.42
N ARG A 691 -13.89 -1.12 70.36
CA ARG A 691 -14.19 -1.54 71.77
C ARG A 691 -15.53 -2.28 71.87
N ASP A 692 -15.65 -3.12 72.87
CA ASP A 692 -16.91 -3.85 73.25
C ASP A 692 -18.07 -2.92 73.59
N GLY A 693 -17.80 -1.66 73.83
CA GLY A 693 -18.81 -0.61 74.01
C GLY A 693 -19.77 -0.47 72.83
N LEU A 694 -19.31 -0.67 71.61
CA LEU A 694 -20.16 -0.64 70.42
C LEU A 694 -21.15 -1.80 70.43
N ASP A 695 -20.66 -3.01 70.75
CA ASP A 695 -21.47 -4.21 70.80
C ASP A 695 -22.59 -4.07 71.88
N LYS A 696 -22.26 -3.58 73.08
CA LYS A 696 -23.21 -3.29 74.13
C LYS A 696 -24.25 -2.20 73.72
N ALA A 697 -23.78 -1.16 73.00
CA ALA A 697 -24.67 -0.11 72.49
C ALA A 697 -25.71 -0.69 71.52
N ILE A 698 -25.26 -1.46 70.52
CA ILE A 698 -26.11 -2.03 69.52
C ILE A 698 -27.07 -3.07 70.11
N GLU A 699 -26.65 -3.90 71.09
CA GLU A 699 -27.54 -4.80 71.78
C GLU A 699 -28.62 -4.06 72.60
N THR A 700 -28.27 -2.94 73.20
CA THR A 700 -29.23 -2.09 73.94
C THR A 700 -30.23 -1.49 72.97
N LEU A 701 -29.82 -1.01 71.82
CA LEU A 701 -30.69 -0.48 70.75
C LEU A 701 -31.60 -1.57 70.17
N LYS A 702 -31.09 -2.79 69.90
CA LYS A 702 -31.85 -3.95 69.39
C LYS A 702 -33.00 -4.35 70.35
N LYS A 703 -32.82 -4.15 71.63
CA LYS A 703 -33.89 -4.40 72.67
C LYS A 703 -34.96 -3.35 72.60
N ASN A 704 -34.66 -2.08 72.38
CA ASN A 704 -35.54 -0.96 72.45
C ASN A 704 -36.17 -0.54 71.11
N PHE A 705 -35.61 -0.96 69.99
CA PHE A 705 -36.04 -0.54 68.65
C PHE A 705 -36.29 -1.77 67.75
N ASP A 706 -37.20 -1.61 66.75
CA ASP A 706 -37.50 -2.60 65.76
C ASP A 706 -36.43 -2.62 64.70
N TYR A 707 -35.84 -1.45 64.36
CA TYR A 707 -34.75 -1.31 63.41
C TYR A 707 -33.71 -0.32 63.94
N VAL A 708 -32.45 -0.65 63.65
CA VAL A 708 -31.27 0.17 63.96
C VAL A 708 -30.53 0.44 62.64
N ILE A 709 -30.49 1.68 62.18
CA ILE A 709 -29.80 2.09 60.98
C ILE A 709 -28.47 2.71 61.36
N LEU A 710 -27.38 2.17 60.80
CA LEU A 710 -26.02 2.64 61.07
C LEU A 710 -25.52 3.46 59.89
N ASP A 711 -25.45 4.79 60.03
CA ASP A 711 -24.82 5.66 59.04
C ASP A 711 -23.31 5.67 59.26
N THR A 712 -22.53 5.02 58.37
CA THR A 712 -21.11 4.79 58.60
C THR A 712 -20.24 5.61 57.65
N ALA A 713 -18.93 5.63 57.91
CA ALA A 713 -17.92 6.20 56.99
C ALA A 713 -17.78 5.39 55.68
N PRO A 714 -17.20 5.94 54.62
CA PRO A 714 -16.95 5.18 53.38
C PRO A 714 -15.98 4.01 53.61
N ALA A 715 -16.38 2.80 53.27
CA ALA A 715 -15.59 1.59 53.45
C ALA A 715 -14.28 1.56 52.60
N GLY A 716 -14.26 2.29 51.49
CA GLY A 716 -13.06 2.42 50.67
C GLY A 716 -12.04 3.46 51.15
N MET A 717 -12.42 4.28 52.13
CA MET A 717 -11.52 5.34 52.62
C MET A 717 -10.96 5.05 54.02
N VAL A 718 -11.73 4.34 54.86
CA VAL A 718 -11.36 4.07 56.24
C VAL A 718 -11.83 2.69 56.70
N THR A 719 -11.12 2.07 57.64
CA THR A 719 -11.46 0.76 58.18
C THR A 719 -12.61 0.78 59.21
N ASP A 720 -13.07 1.93 59.61
CA ASP A 720 -14.09 2.13 60.64
C ASP A 720 -15.36 1.34 60.34
N THR A 721 -15.77 1.35 59.06
CA THR A 721 -17.00 0.64 58.61
C THR A 721 -16.87 -0.86 58.72
N LEU A 722 -15.67 -1.41 58.51
CA LEU A 722 -15.41 -2.85 58.65
C LEU A 722 -15.52 -3.27 60.11
N LEU A 723 -15.05 -2.43 61.02
CA LEU A 723 -15.20 -2.66 62.46
C LEU A 723 -16.67 -2.59 62.90
N VAL A 724 -17.44 -1.67 62.34
CA VAL A 724 -18.87 -1.58 62.58
C VAL A 724 -19.63 -2.75 61.95
N GLY A 725 -19.14 -3.32 60.87
CA GLY A 725 -19.72 -4.47 60.17
C GLY A 725 -20.01 -5.68 61.08
N ARG A 726 -19.20 -5.90 62.13
CA ARG A 726 -19.36 -7.02 63.11
C ARG A 726 -20.68 -6.99 63.87
N VAL A 727 -21.31 -5.80 64.04
CA VAL A 727 -22.58 -5.63 64.79
C VAL A 727 -23.78 -5.45 63.86
N ALA A 728 -23.57 -5.43 62.56
CA ALA A 728 -24.62 -5.28 61.55
C ALA A 728 -25.19 -6.67 61.16
N ASP A 729 -26.46 -6.69 60.79
CA ASP A 729 -27.14 -7.85 60.28
C ASP A 729 -27.18 -7.83 58.70
N LEU A 730 -27.22 -6.61 58.14
CA LEU A 730 -27.28 -6.37 56.70
C LEU A 730 -26.44 -5.12 56.34
N SER A 731 -25.79 -5.12 55.21
CA SER A 731 -25.02 -3.97 54.72
C SER A 731 -25.55 -3.45 53.39
N VAL A 732 -25.88 -2.17 53.36
CA VAL A 732 -26.34 -1.44 52.19
C VAL A 732 -25.17 -0.65 51.62
N TYR A 733 -24.70 -1.05 50.48
CA TYR A 733 -23.67 -0.34 49.73
C TYR A 733 -24.33 0.68 48.80
N VAL A 734 -23.96 1.93 48.93
CA VAL A 734 -24.49 3.06 48.16
C VAL A 734 -23.46 3.44 47.10
N CYS A 735 -23.83 3.33 45.80
CA CYS A 735 -23.11 3.92 44.69
C CYS A 735 -23.93 5.04 44.06
N ARG A 736 -23.28 6.02 43.46
CA ARG A 736 -23.95 7.17 42.85
C ARG A 736 -23.70 7.22 41.35
N ALA A 737 -24.79 7.33 40.57
CA ALA A 737 -24.72 7.50 39.13
C ALA A 737 -23.99 8.81 38.78
N ASP A 738 -23.23 8.78 37.67
CA ASP A 738 -22.34 9.84 37.15
C ASP A 738 -21.23 10.31 38.13
N TYR A 739 -21.09 9.62 39.27
CA TYR A 739 -20.12 9.97 40.33
C TYR A 739 -19.20 8.81 40.67
N SER A 740 -19.72 7.67 41.12
CA SER A 740 -18.94 6.48 41.47
C SER A 740 -18.23 5.87 40.25
N ARG A 741 -17.00 5.43 40.42
CA ARG A 741 -16.18 4.81 39.36
C ARG A 741 -16.50 3.32 39.27
N LYS A 742 -16.47 2.77 38.06
CA LYS A 742 -16.71 1.32 37.84
C LYS A 742 -15.70 0.45 38.60
N ALA A 743 -14.44 0.90 38.69
CA ALA A 743 -13.38 0.22 39.43
C ALA A 743 -13.63 0.09 40.93
N GLU A 744 -14.51 0.91 41.51
CA GLU A 744 -14.79 0.87 42.95
C GLU A 744 -15.57 -0.39 43.36
N PHE A 745 -16.24 -1.05 42.40
CA PHE A 745 -16.93 -2.32 42.62
C PHE A 745 -16.01 -3.49 42.91
N THR A 746 -14.77 -3.43 42.51
CA THR A 746 -13.76 -4.45 42.87
C THR A 746 -13.67 -4.59 44.39
N LEU A 747 -13.54 -3.45 45.08
CA LEU A 747 -13.45 -3.42 46.54
C LEU A 747 -14.69 -4.06 47.22
N ILE A 748 -15.90 -3.67 46.76
CA ILE A 748 -17.11 -4.18 47.43
C ILE A 748 -17.33 -5.67 47.14
N ASN A 749 -16.95 -6.14 45.95
CA ASN A 749 -16.97 -7.57 45.62
C ASN A 749 -15.99 -8.36 46.50
N GLU A 750 -14.79 -7.81 46.75
CA GLU A 750 -13.80 -8.40 47.65
C GLU A 750 -14.36 -8.43 49.10
N LEU A 751 -14.97 -7.34 49.58
CA LEU A 751 -15.54 -7.30 50.90
C LEU A 751 -16.69 -8.30 51.08
N ALA A 752 -17.46 -8.53 50.01
CA ALA A 752 -18.52 -9.53 49.99
C ALA A 752 -17.96 -10.96 49.99
N ALA A 753 -16.96 -11.24 49.14
CA ALA A 753 -16.30 -12.55 49.02
C ALA A 753 -15.60 -12.95 50.32
N ASP A 754 -14.95 -11.97 51.01
CA ASP A 754 -14.26 -12.16 52.28
C ASP A 754 -15.20 -12.19 53.49
N ASN A 755 -16.51 -12.03 53.30
CA ASN A 755 -17.51 -11.89 54.40
C ASN A 755 -17.15 -10.82 55.45
N LYS A 756 -16.46 -9.74 55.02
CA LYS A 756 -16.10 -8.62 55.92
C LYS A 756 -17.25 -7.71 56.29
N LEU A 757 -18.28 -7.72 55.48
CA LEU A 757 -19.55 -7.05 55.73
C LEU A 757 -20.70 -8.06 55.54
N PRO A 758 -21.69 -8.13 56.44
CA PRO A 758 -22.78 -9.10 56.37
C PRO A 758 -23.78 -8.72 55.26
N ASN A 759 -24.27 -9.71 54.54
CA ASN A 759 -25.39 -9.64 53.59
C ASN A 759 -25.42 -8.37 52.72
N ILE A 760 -24.35 -8.10 51.97
CA ILE A 760 -24.22 -6.87 51.20
C ILE A 760 -25.25 -6.81 50.09
N CYS A 761 -25.98 -5.67 50.02
CA CYS A 761 -26.84 -5.30 48.91
C CYS A 761 -26.51 -3.88 48.43
N THR A 762 -26.91 -3.56 47.22
CA THR A 762 -26.54 -2.28 46.55
C THR A 762 -27.73 -1.37 46.35
N VAL A 763 -27.55 -0.06 46.61
CA VAL A 763 -28.48 1.01 46.23
C VAL A 763 -27.79 1.96 45.26
N ILE A 764 -28.42 2.24 44.14
CA ILE A 764 -27.96 3.21 43.17
C ILE A 764 -28.60 4.54 43.43
N ASN A 765 -27.82 5.53 43.81
CA ASN A 765 -28.29 6.88 44.17
C ASN A 765 -28.05 7.87 43.02
N GLY A 766 -28.89 8.91 42.94
CA GLY A 766 -28.68 10.02 42.02
C GLY A 766 -28.92 9.70 40.55
N LEU A 767 -29.82 8.78 40.26
CA LEU A 767 -30.11 8.36 38.89
C LEU A 767 -30.91 9.45 38.16
N ASP A 768 -30.33 10.03 37.12
CA ASP A 768 -30.97 11.02 36.26
C ASP A 768 -32.01 10.38 35.32
N LEU A 769 -33.30 10.55 35.68
CA LEU A 769 -34.38 9.99 34.88
C LEU A 769 -34.60 10.73 33.54
N GLN A 770 -34.08 11.96 33.38
CA GLN A 770 -34.20 12.71 32.12
C GLN A 770 -33.20 12.19 31.07
N LYS A 771 -32.02 11.77 31.47
CA LYS A 771 -31.07 11.09 30.59
C LYS A 771 -31.62 9.77 30.01
N LYS A 772 -32.53 9.11 30.73
CA LYS A 772 -33.21 7.89 30.27
C LYS A 772 -34.15 8.09 29.07
N LYS A 773 -34.56 9.32 28.74
CA LYS A 773 -35.46 9.61 27.62
C LYS A 773 -34.84 9.37 26.23
N TYR A 774 -33.52 9.24 26.16
CA TYR A 774 -32.78 9.02 24.93
C TYR A 774 -32.01 7.67 24.95
N GLY A 775 -32.71 6.54 25.16
CA GLY A 775 -32.19 5.28 24.63
C GLY A 775 -31.53 4.27 25.57
N TYR A 776 -31.62 4.38 26.89
CA TYR A 776 -31.18 3.31 27.80
C TYR A 776 -32.35 2.70 28.58
N TYR A 777 -33.14 1.85 27.97
CA TYR A 777 -34.15 1.05 28.63
C TYR A 777 -34.20 -0.39 28.09
N TYR A 778 -33.25 -1.19 28.52
CA TYR A 778 -33.42 -2.66 28.55
C TYR A 778 -32.92 -3.15 29.91
N GLY A 779 -33.81 -3.35 30.85
CA GLY A 779 -33.44 -3.86 32.15
C GLY A 779 -34.53 -3.75 33.22
N TYR A 780 -35.80 -3.61 32.80
CA TYR A 780 -36.91 -3.86 33.70
C TYR A 780 -37.73 -5.02 33.15
N GLY A 781 -37.23 -6.24 33.35
CA GLY A 781 -38.05 -7.45 33.22
C GLY A 781 -39.22 -7.36 34.17
N LYS A 782 -40.43 -7.52 33.63
CA LYS A 782 -41.71 -7.79 34.26
C LYS A 782 -42.38 -6.72 35.14
N TYR A 783 -41.70 -5.70 35.69
CA TYR A 783 -42.34 -4.65 36.52
C TYR A 783 -42.47 -3.27 35.87
N GLY A 784 -41.85 -3.02 34.73
CA GLY A 784 -41.87 -1.74 34.00
C GLY A 784 -43.14 -1.46 33.21
N LYS A 785 -44.13 -2.35 33.20
CA LYS A 785 -45.41 -2.13 32.52
C LYS A 785 -46.39 -1.20 33.28
N TYR A 786 -46.09 -0.83 34.53
CA TYR A 786 -47.01 -0.04 35.34
C TYR A 786 -46.74 1.46 35.43
N TYR A 787 -45.59 1.94 34.92
CA TYR A 787 -45.21 3.38 34.99
C TYR A 787 -44.80 4.00 33.68
N GLY A 788 -45.26 3.49 32.54
CA GLY A 788 -45.04 4.08 31.24
C GLY A 788 -46.17 4.99 30.77
N TYR A 789 -46.31 6.20 31.31
CA TYR A 789 -47.18 7.22 30.72
C TYR A 789 -46.39 8.07 29.72
N GLY A 790 -46.30 7.57 28.51
CA GLY A 790 -45.97 8.37 27.32
C GLY A 790 -47.24 9.04 26.81
N LYS A 791 -47.20 10.36 26.65
CA LYS A 791 -48.22 11.15 25.97
C LYS A 791 -48.51 10.61 24.59
N ARG A 792 -49.63 9.92 24.43
CA ARG A 792 -50.39 9.90 23.17
C ARG A 792 -51.80 9.36 23.48
N TYR A 793 -52.80 10.18 23.15
CA TYR A 793 -54.24 10.02 23.28
C TYR A 793 -54.79 10.26 24.70
N GLY A 794 -55.41 11.41 24.81
CA GLY A 794 -56.24 11.75 25.93
C GLY A 794 -57.42 10.80 26.10
N TYR A 795 -57.55 10.31 27.29
CA TYR A 795 -58.79 10.13 28.06
C TYR A 795 -58.32 10.00 29.49
N GLY A 796 -58.66 11.01 30.26
CA GLY A 796 -58.19 11.16 31.62
C GLY A 796 -58.94 10.26 32.60
N TYR A 797 -58.15 9.74 33.55
CA TYR A 797 -58.55 9.59 34.92
C TYR A 797 -57.41 10.11 35.79
N GLY A 798 -57.39 11.43 35.95
CA GLY A 798 -56.49 12.10 36.88
C GLY A 798 -57.07 12.09 38.23
N TYR A 799 -56.40 11.52 39.23
CA TYR A 799 -56.55 12.01 40.61
C TYR A 799 -55.68 13.27 40.65
N GLY A 800 -56.35 14.42 40.34
CA GLY A 800 -55.79 15.75 40.44
C GLY A 800 -56.51 16.48 41.58
N GLU A 801 -55.69 17.11 42.35
CA GLU A 801 -56.14 18.03 43.44
C GLU A 801 -57.22 18.96 42.94
N ARG A 802 -58.36 18.95 43.66
CA ARG A 802 -59.33 20.03 43.67
C ARG A 802 -58.75 21.21 44.46
N LYS A 803 -58.30 22.22 43.79
CA LYS A 803 -58.20 23.56 44.37
C LYS A 803 -59.62 24.10 44.57
N VAL A 804 -60.04 24.19 45.82
CA VAL A 804 -61.19 24.99 46.22
C VAL A 804 -60.79 26.43 45.98
N LYS A 805 -61.48 27.12 45.07
CA LYS A 805 -61.51 28.57 44.99
C LYS A 805 -62.49 29.03 46.05
N GLU A 806 -62.00 29.69 47.07
CA GLU A 806 -62.83 30.63 47.88
C GLU A 806 -63.08 31.87 47.04
N GLY A 807 -64.38 32.33 47.11
CA GLY A 807 -64.95 33.42 46.37
C GLY A 807 -64.58 34.82 46.80
#